data_614e7df73fd89d18fa8d3232a53e1c84
#
_entry.id   614e7df73fd89d18fa8d3232a53e1c84
#
_cell.length_a   1.000
_cell.length_b   1.000
_cell.length_c   1.000
_cell.angle_alpha   90.00
_cell.angle_beta   90.00
_cell.angle_gamma   90.00
#
_symmetry.space_group_name_H-M   'P 1'
#
loop_
_entity.id
_entity.type
_entity.pdbx_description
1 polymer ?
#
loop_
_entity_poly.entity_id
_entity_poly.type
_entity_poly.pdbx_seq_one_letter_code
_entity_poly.pdbx_strand_id
1 'polypeptide(L)'
;MRKHKHTHRGAAISFVFFSLLFFLLFGRFVYLQATGVADGQVLAVEAQKRYLKKQTLEAKRGTIFDRDGEIIAEDIPSYTIAAILDPNMPQHVTDPEETARKLAPLLNMNVADVERILKKKANQVEFGPNGRGISQTLKQKIEELKLPGITFVRDSKRFYPNGTFASYVVGYAQKDEATNRVEGKMGIEKQFDEQLKEKDGEIKYESDPKGFKLPYADEQIVPPQNGKNVYLTIDKHIQTFLEDAMNAVEKQYEPKKIIAIVADPKTGAILAMSTRPSFDPNKRNIENYFNDAISYPYEPGSTMKIFTLAAAVNEGVFQPNETYQSGSYQVGPHRIRDHNKVGWGQITFLEGVQRSSNVAFAKIVREKLGEDRFLQYLHRFHFNEPTGIELPGEKTGNILYRYPIEKVTTGFGQGTSVTPIQQIQAATAIANGGKMMKPYVVDRIVDPESGKTVMKHEPTVVDTPISKQTAEKVLDILETVVTSEKGTGRPYQIEGYRVAGKTGTAQIPDPKGGYLTGHQNYIFSFLGMAPRENPRLIMYVAVQQPNISYTETGAAPVSMIFNSVMKSSLQYLNIQPTVEKKRVKKEKSISLPSYVGQSVEQATQSLKNQGLHVTIIGKGTKVRAQFPKAGEHIVAPDRVLLQTDGNAMMPDVTGWSLRDVMKLAELLQLKPSFIGSGYVFRQNITPGAVVKPDDYLIVELAKPSEIDKKQQTNTEQQETDGPVD
;
A
#
# COMPACT_ATOMS: atom_id res chain seq x y z
N MET A 1 45.41 -84.37 -47.43
CA MET A 1 44.11 -84.29 -46.74
C MET A 1 44.21 -84.03 -45.20
N ARG A 2 44.99 -83.15 -44.73
CA ARG A 2 45.09 -82.84 -43.26
C ARG A 2 44.69 -81.38 -42.84
N LYS A 3 44.44 -80.49 -43.79
CA LYS A 3 44.10 -79.06 -43.47
C LYS A 3 42.61 -78.82 -43.16
N HIS A 4 41.67 -79.66 -43.56
CA HIS A 4 40.21 -79.44 -43.32
C HIS A 4 39.72 -79.78 -41.90
N LYS A 5 40.42 -80.69 -41.17
CA LYS A 5 39.99 -81.04 -39.81
C LYS A 5 40.13 -79.98 -38.75
N HIS A 6 41.07 -79.04 -38.91
CA HIS A 6 41.27 -77.94 -37.96
C HIS A 6 40.27 -76.80 -38.20
N THR A 7 39.87 -76.51 -39.42
CA THR A 7 38.83 -75.52 -39.75
C THR A 7 37.45 -75.97 -39.23
N HIS A 8 37.08 -77.21 -39.36
CA HIS A 8 35.80 -77.73 -38.80
C HIS A 8 35.79 -77.78 -37.27
N ARG A 9 36.91 -78.06 -36.59
CA ARG A 9 37.04 -77.95 -35.15
C ARG A 9 36.95 -76.51 -34.64
N GLY A 10 37.58 -75.56 -35.34
CA GLY A 10 37.49 -74.15 -35.01
C GLY A 10 36.05 -73.60 -35.21
N ALA A 11 35.41 -73.96 -36.32
CA ALA A 11 34.04 -73.61 -36.58
C ALA A 11 33.07 -74.20 -35.52
N ALA A 12 33.25 -75.46 -35.11
CA ALA A 12 32.42 -76.10 -34.06
C ALA A 12 32.63 -75.44 -32.68
N ILE A 13 33.89 -75.09 -32.32
CA ILE A 13 34.17 -74.37 -31.09
C ILE A 13 33.55 -72.95 -31.08
N SER A 14 33.66 -72.23 -32.19
CA SER A 14 33.03 -70.90 -32.35
C SER A 14 31.51 -71.02 -32.27
N PHE A 15 30.90 -72.02 -32.93
CA PHE A 15 29.46 -72.27 -32.86
C PHE A 15 29.00 -72.54 -31.39
N VAL A 16 29.67 -73.42 -30.70
CA VAL A 16 29.39 -73.68 -29.25
C VAL A 16 29.55 -72.44 -28.42
N PHE A 17 30.63 -71.65 -28.62
CA PHE A 17 30.85 -70.41 -27.91
C PHE A 17 29.72 -69.39 -28.19
N PHE A 18 29.34 -69.14 -29.44
CA PHE A 18 28.26 -68.20 -29.76
C PHE A 18 26.90 -68.72 -29.33
N SER A 19 26.65 -70.04 -29.38
CA SER A 19 25.42 -70.63 -28.81
C SER A 19 25.35 -70.45 -27.29
N LEU A 20 26.45 -70.66 -26.58
CA LEU A 20 26.50 -70.44 -25.13
C LEU A 20 26.28 -68.97 -24.78
N LEU A 21 26.88 -68.07 -25.54
CA LEU A 21 26.68 -66.62 -25.41
C LEU A 21 25.22 -66.22 -25.71
N PHE A 22 24.64 -66.81 -26.74
CA PHE A 22 23.22 -66.63 -27.06
C PHE A 22 22.29 -67.08 -25.94
N PHE A 23 22.51 -68.29 -25.39
CA PHE A 23 21.70 -68.80 -24.29
C PHE A 23 21.92 -68.00 -22.99
N LEU A 24 23.11 -67.46 -22.74
CA LEU A 24 23.37 -66.53 -21.63
C LEU A 24 22.60 -65.22 -21.80
N LEU A 25 22.65 -64.67 -22.97
CA LEU A 25 21.89 -63.45 -23.27
C LEU A 25 20.38 -63.70 -23.23
N PHE A 26 19.95 -64.80 -23.81
CA PHE A 26 18.54 -65.22 -23.77
C PHE A 26 18.05 -65.43 -22.35
N GLY A 27 18.80 -66.18 -21.54
CA GLY A 27 18.51 -66.35 -20.12
C GLY A 27 18.46 -65.02 -19.35
N ARG A 28 19.38 -64.13 -19.65
CA ARG A 28 19.35 -62.78 -19.05
C ARG A 28 18.12 -62.00 -19.48
N PHE A 29 17.72 -62.10 -20.75
CA PHE A 29 16.54 -61.45 -21.28
C PHE A 29 15.23 -62.00 -20.64
N VAL A 30 15.12 -63.32 -20.52
CA VAL A 30 13.99 -63.98 -19.84
C VAL A 30 13.95 -63.59 -18.36
N TYR A 31 15.11 -63.56 -17.72
CA TYR A 31 15.20 -63.11 -16.32
C TYR A 31 14.73 -61.64 -16.16
N LEU A 32 15.19 -60.73 -17.02
CA LEU A 32 14.77 -59.33 -17.01
C LEU A 32 13.25 -59.19 -17.26
N GLN A 33 12.71 -59.98 -18.18
CA GLN A 33 11.29 -59.96 -18.49
C GLN A 33 10.43 -60.52 -17.36
N ALA A 34 10.90 -61.55 -16.70
CA ALA A 34 10.18 -62.20 -15.59
C ALA A 34 10.25 -61.41 -14.28
N THR A 35 11.38 -60.79 -13.98
CA THR A 35 11.59 -60.06 -12.73
C THR A 35 11.31 -58.57 -12.84
N GLY A 36 11.41 -57.99 -14.03
CA GLY A 36 11.29 -56.54 -14.23
C GLY A 36 12.42 -55.73 -13.55
N VAL A 37 13.51 -56.40 -13.10
CA VAL A 37 14.60 -55.76 -12.34
C VAL A 37 15.93 -55.90 -13.09
N ALA A 38 16.62 -54.77 -13.31
CA ALA A 38 17.98 -54.72 -13.85
C ALA A 38 18.87 -53.98 -12.85
N ASP A 39 20.04 -54.58 -12.52
CA ASP A 39 21.05 -53.98 -11.63
C ASP A 39 20.48 -53.45 -10.29
N GLY A 40 19.52 -54.20 -9.73
CA GLY A 40 18.85 -53.84 -8.48
C GLY A 40 17.75 -52.79 -8.58
N GLN A 41 17.44 -52.32 -9.79
CA GLN A 41 16.40 -51.31 -10.03
C GLN A 41 15.22 -51.93 -10.76
N VAL A 42 14.00 -51.54 -10.35
CA VAL A 42 12.74 -51.95 -11.01
C VAL A 42 12.61 -51.16 -12.29
N LEU A 43 12.68 -51.81 -13.44
CA LEU A 43 12.67 -51.21 -14.77
C LEU A 43 11.43 -50.33 -15.02
N ALA A 44 10.26 -50.78 -14.52
CA ALA A 44 9.03 -50.00 -14.64
C ALA A 44 9.12 -48.68 -13.91
N VAL A 45 9.75 -48.62 -12.74
CA VAL A 45 9.95 -47.39 -11.96
C VAL A 45 10.92 -46.45 -12.66
N GLU A 46 12.01 -47.00 -13.21
CA GLU A 46 12.99 -46.19 -13.97
C GLU A 46 12.42 -45.68 -15.30
N ALA A 47 11.63 -46.50 -16.00
CA ALA A 47 10.89 -46.07 -17.18
C ALA A 47 9.91 -44.94 -16.83
N GLN A 48 9.15 -45.09 -15.74
CA GLN A 48 8.20 -44.10 -15.28
C GLN A 48 8.90 -42.79 -14.96
N LYS A 49 10.03 -42.78 -14.24
CA LYS A 49 10.83 -41.61 -13.97
C LYS A 49 11.35 -40.91 -15.24
N ARG A 50 11.69 -41.67 -16.27
CA ARG A 50 12.28 -41.19 -17.51
C ARG A 50 11.24 -40.62 -18.48
N TYR A 51 10.04 -41.21 -18.50
CA TYR A 51 8.99 -40.83 -19.45
C TYR A 51 7.90 -39.95 -18.84
N LEU A 52 7.69 -40.01 -17.51
CA LEU A 52 6.71 -39.18 -16.86
C LEU A 52 7.25 -37.72 -16.74
N LYS A 53 6.62 -36.80 -17.44
CA LYS A 53 6.88 -35.37 -17.29
C LYS A 53 5.86 -34.76 -16.36
N LYS A 54 6.35 -33.86 -15.54
CA LYS A 54 5.56 -33.06 -14.63
C LYS A 54 5.71 -31.59 -15.08
N GLN A 55 4.61 -30.94 -15.37
CA GLN A 55 4.56 -29.52 -15.70
C GLN A 55 3.70 -28.83 -14.63
N THR A 56 4.21 -27.74 -14.07
CA THR A 56 3.47 -26.91 -13.12
C THR A 56 2.44 -26.08 -13.87
N LEU A 57 1.21 -26.06 -13.37
CA LEU A 57 0.16 -25.14 -13.76
C LEU A 57 0.16 -23.99 -12.75
N GLU A 58 0.67 -22.85 -13.16
CA GLU A 58 0.84 -21.69 -12.26
C GLU A 58 -0.52 -21.19 -11.77
N ALA A 59 -0.66 -21.01 -10.47
CA ALA A 59 -1.74 -20.26 -9.84
C ALA A 59 -1.30 -18.82 -9.59
N LYS A 60 -2.24 -17.94 -9.30
CA LYS A 60 -1.99 -16.53 -8.98
C LYS A 60 -2.32 -16.24 -7.53
N ARG A 61 -1.46 -15.48 -6.87
CA ARG A 61 -1.76 -14.91 -5.57
C ARG A 61 -2.97 -13.99 -5.67
N GLY A 62 -3.85 -13.99 -4.68
CA GLY A 62 -5.05 -13.17 -4.63
C GLY A 62 -4.73 -11.69 -4.80
N THR A 63 -5.59 -10.98 -5.49
CA THR A 63 -5.49 -9.53 -5.71
C THR A 63 -6.04 -8.78 -4.50
N ILE A 64 -5.38 -7.68 -4.13
CA ILE A 64 -5.88 -6.75 -3.13
C ILE A 64 -6.49 -5.56 -3.85
N PHE A 65 -7.74 -5.28 -3.53
CA PHE A 65 -8.53 -4.19 -4.10
C PHE A 65 -8.84 -3.13 -3.03
N ASP A 66 -9.10 -1.92 -3.47
CA ASP A 66 -9.74 -0.90 -2.65
C ASP A 66 -11.24 -1.21 -2.49
N ARG A 67 -11.98 -0.31 -1.84
CA ARG A 67 -13.43 -0.48 -1.61
C ARG A 67 -14.26 -0.55 -2.89
N ASP A 68 -13.82 0.12 -3.96
CA ASP A 68 -14.52 0.26 -5.22
C ASP A 68 -14.08 -0.77 -6.28
N GLY A 69 -13.11 -1.63 -5.94
CA GLY A 69 -12.62 -2.70 -6.80
C GLY A 69 -11.42 -2.29 -7.66
N GLU A 70 -10.76 -1.18 -7.33
CA GLU A 70 -9.51 -0.77 -7.97
C GLU A 70 -8.32 -1.56 -7.40
N ILE A 71 -7.40 -1.96 -8.27
CA ILE A 71 -6.26 -2.79 -7.88
C ILE A 71 -5.25 -1.99 -7.04
N ILE A 72 -4.92 -2.53 -5.87
CA ILE A 72 -3.85 -2.04 -4.99
C ILE A 72 -2.62 -2.92 -5.06
N ALA A 73 -2.81 -4.25 -5.14
CA ALA A 73 -1.71 -5.21 -5.30
C ALA A 73 -2.15 -6.40 -6.13
N GLU A 74 -1.36 -6.77 -7.13
CA GLU A 74 -1.61 -7.92 -8.01
C GLU A 74 -0.31 -8.60 -8.42
N ASP A 75 -0.42 -9.80 -8.98
CA ASP A 75 0.70 -10.48 -9.60
C ASP A 75 0.78 -10.13 -11.09
N ILE A 76 1.96 -9.66 -11.52
CA ILE A 76 2.25 -9.39 -12.92
C ILE A 76 3.28 -10.39 -13.46
N PRO A 77 3.25 -10.68 -14.78
CA PRO A 77 4.26 -11.51 -15.40
C PRO A 77 5.68 -10.93 -15.22
N SER A 78 6.61 -11.77 -14.86
CA SER A 78 8.02 -11.45 -14.78
C SER A 78 8.86 -12.60 -15.34
N TYR A 79 10.18 -12.44 -15.37
CA TYR A 79 11.08 -13.44 -15.89
C TYR A 79 12.31 -13.57 -15.01
N THR A 80 12.81 -14.81 -14.92
CA THR A 80 14.14 -15.08 -14.36
C THR A 80 15.08 -15.36 -15.51
N ILE A 81 16.16 -14.61 -15.61
CA ILE A 81 17.18 -14.83 -16.62
C ILE A 81 18.08 -15.98 -16.21
N ALA A 82 18.35 -16.89 -17.13
CA ALA A 82 19.26 -18.00 -16.96
C ALA A 82 20.26 -18.08 -18.13
N ALA A 83 21.41 -18.62 -17.86
CA ALA A 83 22.43 -18.88 -18.88
C ALA A 83 22.71 -20.39 -18.98
N ILE A 84 22.59 -20.93 -20.19
CA ILE A 84 22.94 -22.32 -20.52
C ILE A 84 24.45 -22.38 -20.75
N LEU A 85 25.16 -23.17 -19.95
CA LEU A 85 26.60 -23.32 -20.00
C LEU A 85 27.07 -24.66 -20.57
N ASP A 86 26.13 -25.65 -20.74
CA ASP A 86 26.45 -26.95 -21.29
C ASP A 86 26.81 -26.86 -22.77
N PRO A 87 28.06 -27.13 -23.17
CA PRO A 87 28.53 -27.04 -24.55
C PRO A 87 27.87 -28.07 -25.50
N ASN A 88 27.18 -29.09 -24.96
CA ASN A 88 26.42 -30.05 -25.77
C ASN A 88 25.06 -29.49 -26.23
N MET A 89 24.62 -28.38 -25.64
CA MET A 89 23.37 -27.71 -26.07
C MET A 89 23.59 -26.83 -27.28
N PRO A 90 22.68 -26.84 -28.28
CA PRO A 90 22.81 -26.05 -29.49
C PRO A 90 22.98 -24.55 -29.27
N GLN A 91 22.38 -24.04 -28.21
CA GLN A 91 22.51 -22.65 -27.79
C GLN A 91 23.07 -22.65 -26.35
N HIS A 92 24.35 -22.32 -26.21
CA HIS A 92 25.04 -22.15 -24.94
C HIS A 92 25.90 -20.89 -24.99
N VAL A 93 26.33 -20.40 -23.83
CA VAL A 93 27.23 -19.24 -23.73
C VAL A 93 28.60 -19.61 -24.29
N THR A 94 28.95 -19.03 -25.44
CA THR A 94 30.21 -19.28 -26.14
C THR A 94 31.32 -18.32 -25.70
N ASP A 95 30.96 -17.08 -25.37
CA ASP A 95 31.88 -16.05 -24.87
C ASP A 95 31.36 -15.46 -23.54
N PRO A 96 31.83 -15.97 -22.40
CA PRO A 96 31.43 -15.45 -21.09
C PRO A 96 31.82 -13.99 -20.83
N GLU A 97 32.96 -13.52 -21.39
CA GLU A 97 33.46 -12.16 -21.16
C GLU A 97 32.63 -11.12 -21.93
N GLU A 98 32.37 -11.38 -23.20
CA GLU A 98 31.51 -10.50 -24.01
C GLU A 98 30.07 -10.49 -23.46
N THR A 99 29.54 -11.68 -23.13
CA THR A 99 28.20 -11.80 -22.52
C THR A 99 28.12 -11.02 -21.22
N ALA A 100 29.13 -11.12 -20.34
CA ALA A 100 29.17 -10.38 -19.09
C ALA A 100 29.20 -8.86 -19.30
N ARG A 101 30.03 -8.36 -20.23
CA ARG A 101 30.10 -6.92 -20.54
C ARG A 101 28.78 -6.34 -21.00
N LYS A 102 28.03 -7.07 -21.82
CA LYS A 102 26.73 -6.62 -22.35
C LYS A 102 25.60 -6.78 -21.34
N LEU A 103 25.62 -7.84 -20.53
CA LEU A 103 24.53 -8.18 -19.61
C LEU A 103 24.61 -7.44 -18.26
N ALA A 104 25.82 -7.25 -17.73
CA ALA A 104 26.05 -6.67 -16.40
C ALA A 104 25.40 -5.28 -16.19
N PRO A 105 25.51 -4.32 -17.14
CA PRO A 105 24.84 -3.02 -17.00
C PRO A 105 23.31 -3.13 -16.94
N LEU A 106 22.71 -4.05 -17.68
CA LEU A 106 21.28 -4.26 -17.73
C LEU A 106 20.75 -4.91 -16.44
N LEU A 107 21.56 -5.74 -15.79
CA LEU A 107 21.23 -6.39 -14.52
C LEU A 107 21.67 -5.57 -13.30
N ASN A 108 22.28 -4.40 -13.50
CA ASN A 108 22.89 -3.59 -12.43
C ASN A 108 23.85 -4.41 -11.57
N MET A 109 24.76 -5.14 -12.24
CA MET A 109 25.77 -6.00 -11.64
C MET A 109 27.17 -5.59 -12.10
N ASN A 110 28.19 -5.97 -11.32
CA ASN A 110 29.57 -5.82 -11.77
C ASN A 110 29.90 -6.85 -12.86
N VAL A 111 30.62 -6.44 -13.89
CA VAL A 111 31.03 -7.33 -15.00
C VAL A 111 31.75 -8.58 -14.50
N ALA A 112 32.69 -8.42 -13.55
CA ALA A 112 33.42 -9.52 -12.96
C ALA A 112 32.53 -10.56 -12.24
N ASP A 113 31.45 -10.11 -11.59
CA ASP A 113 30.50 -11.00 -10.91
C ASP A 113 29.68 -11.80 -11.92
N VAL A 114 29.22 -11.14 -12.98
CA VAL A 114 28.49 -11.81 -14.07
C VAL A 114 29.37 -12.83 -14.78
N GLU A 115 30.60 -12.45 -15.07
CA GLU A 115 31.59 -13.35 -15.70
C GLU A 115 31.89 -14.56 -14.82
N ARG A 116 32.11 -14.36 -13.51
CA ARG A 116 32.30 -15.44 -12.55
C ARG A 116 31.11 -16.41 -12.52
N ILE A 117 29.86 -15.91 -12.66
CA ILE A 117 28.67 -16.74 -12.75
C ILE A 117 28.66 -17.55 -14.03
N LEU A 118 29.00 -16.93 -15.17
CA LEU A 118 29.03 -17.58 -16.48
C LEU A 118 30.17 -18.61 -16.65
N LYS A 119 31.25 -18.51 -15.85
CA LYS A 119 32.36 -19.47 -15.84
C LYS A 119 32.17 -20.63 -14.85
N LYS A 120 31.03 -20.77 -14.19
CA LYS A 120 30.75 -21.89 -13.29
C LYS A 120 30.64 -23.21 -14.04
N LYS A 121 31.12 -24.30 -13.39
CA LYS A 121 30.94 -25.68 -13.88
C LYS A 121 29.50 -26.16 -13.55
N ALA A 122 28.55 -25.80 -14.37
CA ALA A 122 27.14 -26.16 -14.25
C ALA A 122 26.51 -26.22 -15.66
N ASN A 123 25.42 -26.96 -15.84
CA ASN A 123 24.69 -27.00 -17.10
C ASN A 123 23.94 -25.68 -17.36
N GLN A 124 23.40 -25.06 -16.28
CA GLN A 124 22.68 -23.81 -16.31
C GLN A 124 22.94 -23.02 -15.01
N VAL A 125 22.94 -21.70 -15.12
CA VAL A 125 23.07 -20.79 -13.98
C VAL A 125 22.05 -19.68 -14.03
N GLU A 126 21.68 -19.13 -12.87
CA GLU A 126 20.90 -17.91 -12.70
C GLU A 126 21.78 -16.79 -12.13
N PHE A 127 21.36 -15.53 -12.28
CA PHE A 127 22.13 -14.35 -11.86
C PHE A 127 21.72 -13.84 -10.47
N GLY A 128 21.10 -14.69 -9.64
CA GLY A 128 20.66 -14.34 -8.29
C GLY A 128 19.53 -13.29 -8.29
N PRO A 129 19.43 -12.48 -7.23
CA PRO A 129 18.33 -11.51 -7.10
C PRO A 129 18.21 -10.53 -8.27
N ASN A 130 19.34 -10.10 -8.85
CA ASN A 130 19.36 -9.16 -9.97
C ASN A 130 18.89 -9.77 -11.29
N GLY A 131 18.94 -11.10 -11.40
CA GLY A 131 18.45 -11.85 -12.57
C GLY A 131 17.00 -12.32 -12.43
N ARG A 132 16.31 -12.04 -11.31
CA ARG A 132 14.94 -12.45 -11.05
C ARG A 132 13.97 -11.28 -11.10
N GLY A 133 12.71 -11.56 -11.39
CA GLY A 133 11.65 -10.54 -11.45
C GLY A 133 11.86 -9.51 -12.56
N ILE A 134 12.52 -9.91 -13.65
CA ILE A 134 12.83 -9.08 -14.81
C ILE A 134 11.52 -8.72 -15.53
N SER A 135 11.36 -7.43 -15.83
CA SER A 135 10.23 -6.95 -16.60
C SER A 135 10.30 -7.41 -18.06
N GLN A 136 9.14 -7.47 -18.73
CA GLN A 136 9.06 -7.78 -20.15
C GLN A 136 9.97 -6.88 -21.00
N THR A 137 10.07 -5.61 -20.63
CA THR A 137 10.92 -4.64 -21.33
C THR A 137 12.40 -4.95 -21.21
N LEU A 138 12.84 -5.26 -19.98
CA LEU A 138 14.26 -5.61 -19.79
C LEU A 138 14.57 -6.93 -20.50
N LYS A 139 13.62 -7.88 -20.48
CA LYS A 139 13.71 -9.12 -21.28
C LYS A 139 13.90 -8.80 -22.75
N GLN A 140 13.08 -7.93 -23.34
CA GLN A 140 13.21 -7.54 -24.75
C GLN A 140 14.56 -6.90 -25.07
N LYS A 141 15.02 -5.96 -24.22
CA LYS A 141 16.35 -5.35 -24.38
C LYS A 141 17.49 -6.37 -24.36
N ILE A 142 17.37 -7.41 -23.53
CA ILE A 142 18.37 -8.47 -23.44
C ILE A 142 18.26 -9.39 -24.69
N GLU A 143 17.05 -9.72 -25.16
CA GLU A 143 16.82 -10.51 -26.36
C GLU A 143 17.37 -9.83 -27.63
N GLU A 144 17.26 -8.50 -27.72
CA GLU A 144 17.84 -7.70 -28.82
C GLU A 144 19.37 -7.81 -28.90
N LEU A 145 20.05 -8.09 -27.79
CA LEU A 145 21.51 -8.34 -27.79
C LEU A 145 21.89 -9.67 -28.45
N LYS A 146 20.93 -10.57 -28.70
CA LYS A 146 21.10 -11.89 -29.34
C LYS A 146 22.24 -12.70 -28.73
N LEU A 147 22.37 -12.69 -27.40
CA LEU A 147 23.43 -13.39 -26.68
C LEU A 147 23.18 -14.91 -26.68
N PRO A 148 24.10 -15.74 -27.21
CA PRO A 148 23.94 -17.18 -27.24
C PRO A 148 23.83 -17.74 -25.81
N GLY A 149 22.93 -18.69 -25.58
CA GLY A 149 22.77 -19.37 -24.30
C GLY A 149 22.04 -18.59 -23.22
N ILE A 150 21.65 -17.34 -23.44
CA ILE A 150 20.79 -16.59 -22.53
C ILE A 150 19.34 -16.96 -22.80
N THR A 151 18.63 -17.35 -21.75
CA THR A 151 17.22 -17.76 -21.81
C THR A 151 16.43 -17.16 -20.65
N PHE A 152 15.10 -17.22 -20.74
CA PHE A 152 14.21 -16.65 -19.73
C PHE A 152 13.21 -17.71 -19.26
N VAL A 153 13.15 -17.89 -17.96
CA VAL A 153 12.11 -18.68 -17.31
C VAL A 153 11.00 -17.74 -16.90
N ARG A 154 9.76 -18.02 -17.32
CA ARG A 154 8.60 -17.24 -16.90
C ARG A 154 8.43 -17.36 -15.39
N ASP A 155 8.05 -16.27 -14.76
CA ASP A 155 7.82 -16.14 -13.33
C ASP A 155 6.73 -15.09 -13.10
N SER A 156 6.24 -14.96 -11.88
CA SER A 156 5.35 -13.90 -11.46
C SER A 156 6.03 -12.99 -10.44
N LYS A 157 5.64 -11.72 -10.42
CA LYS A 157 6.12 -10.74 -9.45
C LYS A 157 4.94 -10.01 -8.84
N ARG A 158 4.93 -9.93 -7.51
CA ARG A 158 3.97 -9.09 -6.81
C ARG A 158 4.22 -7.63 -7.14
N PHE A 159 3.19 -6.91 -7.53
CA PHE A 159 3.26 -5.55 -8.02
C PHE A 159 2.24 -4.65 -7.32
N TYR A 160 2.67 -3.44 -6.96
CA TYR A 160 1.89 -2.43 -6.28
C TYR A 160 1.83 -1.18 -7.16
N PRO A 161 0.77 -1.03 -7.97
CA PRO A 161 0.70 0.01 -9.03
C PRO A 161 0.84 1.43 -8.47
N ASN A 162 0.39 1.65 -7.25
CA ASN A 162 0.33 2.97 -6.64
C ASN A 162 1.57 3.31 -5.77
N GLY A 163 2.63 2.49 -5.81
CA GLY A 163 3.88 2.74 -5.08
C GLY A 163 3.69 2.91 -3.57
N THR A 164 3.97 4.09 -3.03
CA THR A 164 3.90 4.38 -1.59
C THR A 164 2.48 4.47 -1.00
N PHE A 165 1.45 4.33 -1.84
CA PHE A 165 0.03 4.44 -1.45
C PHE A 165 -0.35 3.41 -0.38
N ALA A 166 -0.84 3.87 0.77
CA ALA A 166 -1.24 3.04 1.91
C ALA A 166 -0.24 1.93 2.27
N SER A 167 1.07 2.18 2.08
CA SER A 167 2.11 1.16 2.11
C SER A 167 2.14 0.34 3.39
N TYR A 168 1.90 0.95 4.55
CA TYR A 168 1.85 0.26 5.84
C TYR A 168 0.56 -0.53 6.08
N VAL A 169 -0.53 -0.18 5.39
CA VAL A 169 -1.78 -0.95 5.42
C VAL A 169 -1.64 -2.17 4.52
N VAL A 170 -1.29 -1.95 3.26
CA VAL A 170 -1.13 -3.02 2.26
C VAL A 170 0.03 -3.94 2.64
N GLY A 171 1.16 -3.35 3.01
CA GLY A 171 2.38 -4.07 3.27
C GLY A 171 3.08 -4.51 1.98
N TYR A 172 3.81 -5.60 2.06
CA TYR A 172 4.44 -6.23 0.90
C TYR A 172 4.53 -7.75 1.07
N ALA A 173 4.57 -8.43 -0.07
CA ALA A 173 4.91 -9.84 -0.17
C ALA A 173 6.23 -10.02 -0.92
N GLN A 174 6.96 -11.05 -0.58
CA GLN A 174 8.27 -11.37 -1.14
C GLN A 174 8.39 -12.87 -1.39
N LYS A 175 9.03 -13.23 -2.49
CA LYS A 175 9.36 -14.61 -2.79
C LYS A 175 10.43 -15.10 -1.79
N ASP A 176 10.11 -16.16 -1.06
CA ASP A 176 11.04 -16.84 -0.17
C ASP A 176 11.97 -17.74 -1.00
N GLU A 177 13.27 -17.63 -0.77
CA GLU A 177 14.28 -18.35 -1.57
C GLU A 177 14.31 -19.84 -1.30
N ALA A 178 13.94 -20.29 -0.10
CA ALA A 178 13.95 -21.70 0.28
C ALA A 178 12.72 -22.43 -0.24
N THR A 179 11.56 -21.82 -0.17
CA THR A 179 10.28 -22.41 -0.58
C THR A 179 9.89 -22.07 -2.01
N ASN A 180 10.53 -21.07 -2.62
CA ASN A 180 10.23 -20.49 -3.93
C ASN A 180 8.77 -19.96 -4.05
N ARG A 181 8.13 -19.62 -2.90
CA ARG A 181 6.76 -19.12 -2.81
C ARG A 181 6.72 -17.65 -2.40
N VAL A 182 5.68 -16.95 -2.83
CA VAL A 182 5.43 -15.58 -2.40
C VAL A 182 4.76 -15.59 -1.04
N GLU A 183 5.37 -14.91 -0.07
CA GLU A 183 4.89 -14.80 1.32
C GLU A 183 4.68 -13.35 1.71
N GLY A 184 3.58 -13.07 2.39
CA GLY A 184 3.30 -11.77 2.98
C GLY A 184 4.22 -11.47 4.16
N LYS A 185 4.92 -10.34 4.10
CA LYS A 185 5.89 -9.95 5.15
C LYS A 185 5.40 -8.83 6.05
N MET A 186 4.43 -8.04 5.59
CA MET A 186 3.93 -6.86 6.31
C MET A 186 2.49 -6.53 5.89
N GLY A 187 1.74 -5.79 6.73
CA GLY A 187 0.40 -5.29 6.42
C GLY A 187 -0.62 -6.39 6.11
N ILE A 188 -1.58 -6.08 5.25
CA ILE A 188 -2.62 -7.01 4.78
C ILE A 188 -2.00 -8.22 4.07
N GLU A 189 -0.94 -8.02 3.30
CA GLU A 189 -0.22 -9.13 2.66
C GLU A 189 0.21 -10.20 3.67
N LYS A 190 0.66 -9.81 4.87
CA LYS A 190 1.04 -10.72 5.96
C LYS A 190 -0.17 -11.25 6.71
N GLN A 191 -1.10 -10.37 7.08
CA GLN A 191 -2.24 -10.74 7.93
C GLN A 191 -3.17 -11.74 7.25
N PHE A 192 -3.31 -11.62 5.92
CA PHE A 192 -4.17 -12.46 5.10
C PHE A 192 -3.38 -13.34 4.13
N ASP A 193 -2.12 -13.69 4.49
CA ASP A 193 -1.25 -14.50 3.63
C ASP A 193 -1.88 -15.84 3.24
N GLU A 194 -2.50 -16.54 4.18
CA GLU A 194 -3.15 -17.82 3.92
C GLU A 194 -4.37 -17.72 2.98
N GLN A 195 -5.06 -16.57 2.96
CA GLN A 195 -6.16 -16.32 2.04
C GLN A 195 -5.67 -15.88 0.67
N LEU A 196 -4.62 -15.06 0.65
CA LEU A 196 -4.00 -14.55 -0.57
C LEU A 196 -3.17 -15.61 -1.30
N LYS A 197 -2.67 -16.61 -0.59
CA LYS A 197 -1.74 -17.62 -1.09
C LYS A 197 -2.34 -18.49 -2.19
N GLU A 198 -1.61 -18.63 -3.25
CA GLU A 198 -1.88 -19.51 -4.37
C GLU A 198 -1.40 -20.92 -4.09
N LYS A 199 -1.98 -21.88 -4.80
CA LYS A 199 -1.50 -23.27 -4.84
C LYS A 199 -1.44 -23.73 -6.28
N ASP A 200 -0.22 -23.91 -6.78
CA ASP A 200 0.00 -24.38 -8.12
C ASP A 200 -0.63 -25.75 -8.34
N GLY A 201 -1.17 -25.92 -9.52
CA GLY A 201 -1.58 -27.21 -10.05
C GLY A 201 -0.43 -27.93 -10.74
N GLU A 202 -0.68 -29.11 -11.18
CA GLU A 202 0.27 -29.89 -11.95
C GLU A 202 -0.43 -30.73 -13.03
N ILE A 203 0.25 -30.87 -14.15
CA ILE A 203 -0.11 -31.83 -15.17
C ILE A 203 1.01 -32.86 -15.27
N LYS A 204 0.68 -34.13 -15.11
CA LYS A 204 1.57 -35.27 -15.35
C LYS A 204 1.13 -35.98 -16.61
N TYR A 205 2.06 -36.21 -17.50
CA TYR A 205 1.83 -36.95 -18.75
C TYR A 205 3.07 -37.71 -19.15
N GLU A 206 2.86 -38.78 -19.93
CA GLU A 206 3.96 -39.53 -20.51
C GLU A 206 4.48 -38.85 -21.77
N SER A 207 5.80 -38.75 -21.90
CA SER A 207 6.48 -38.10 -23.02
C SER A 207 7.47 -39.04 -23.68
N ASP A 208 7.83 -38.75 -24.91
CA ASP A 208 8.96 -39.39 -25.56
C ASP A 208 10.31 -38.95 -24.95
N PRO A 209 11.44 -39.53 -25.35
CA PRO A 209 12.76 -39.10 -24.86
C PRO A 209 13.14 -37.65 -25.20
N LYS A 210 12.45 -37.04 -26.17
CA LYS A 210 12.63 -35.64 -26.57
C LYS A 210 11.71 -34.70 -25.82
N GLY A 211 10.80 -35.24 -24.98
CA GLY A 211 9.88 -34.45 -24.15
C GLY A 211 8.52 -34.17 -24.80
N PHE A 212 8.24 -34.70 -26.00
CA PHE A 212 6.94 -34.55 -26.65
C PHE A 212 5.93 -35.52 -26.01
N LYS A 213 4.73 -35.02 -25.71
CA LYS A 213 3.64 -35.81 -25.15
C LYS A 213 3.27 -36.97 -26.11
N LEU A 214 3.09 -38.15 -25.54
CA LEU A 214 2.64 -39.31 -26.32
C LEU A 214 1.15 -39.17 -26.72
N PRO A 215 0.77 -39.55 -27.96
CA PRO A 215 -0.59 -39.29 -28.48
C PRO A 215 -1.76 -39.89 -27.68
N TYR A 216 -1.53 -40.91 -26.88
CA TYR A 216 -2.56 -41.59 -26.09
C TYR A 216 -2.19 -41.67 -24.60
N ALA A 217 -1.29 -40.81 -24.15
CA ALA A 217 -0.88 -40.79 -22.75
C ALA A 217 -2.01 -40.30 -21.86
N ASP A 218 -2.26 -40.99 -20.75
CA ASP A 218 -3.15 -40.52 -19.71
C ASP A 218 -2.58 -39.29 -19.05
N GLU A 219 -3.43 -38.30 -18.90
CA GLU A 219 -3.09 -37.06 -18.17
C GLU A 219 -3.69 -37.06 -16.78
N GLN A 220 -2.85 -36.81 -15.81
CA GLN A 220 -3.30 -36.49 -14.45
C GLN A 220 -3.18 -35.00 -14.25
N ILE A 221 -4.32 -34.31 -14.15
CA ILE A 221 -4.37 -32.87 -13.96
C ILE A 221 -4.83 -32.60 -12.53
N VAL A 222 -4.01 -31.92 -11.78
CA VAL A 222 -4.40 -31.23 -10.52
C VAL A 222 -4.56 -29.77 -10.88
N PRO A 223 -5.79 -29.21 -10.84
CA PRO A 223 -6.01 -27.83 -11.21
C PRO A 223 -5.30 -26.89 -10.23
N PRO A 224 -4.82 -25.72 -10.70
CA PRO A 224 -4.28 -24.68 -9.85
C PRO A 224 -5.41 -24.09 -8.99
N GLN A 225 -5.07 -23.59 -7.82
CA GLN A 225 -5.99 -22.88 -6.93
C GLN A 225 -5.46 -21.47 -6.74
N ASN A 226 -6.17 -20.49 -7.29
CA ASN A 226 -5.81 -19.10 -7.11
C ASN A 226 -6.09 -18.65 -5.66
N GLY A 227 -5.28 -17.73 -5.17
CA GLY A 227 -5.52 -17.06 -3.90
C GLY A 227 -6.80 -16.24 -3.94
N LYS A 228 -7.41 -16.01 -2.78
CA LYS A 228 -8.65 -15.25 -2.66
C LYS A 228 -8.39 -13.76 -2.74
N ASN A 229 -9.29 -13.03 -3.36
CA ASN A 229 -9.22 -11.59 -3.50
C ASN A 229 -9.67 -10.89 -2.21
N VAL A 230 -8.89 -9.92 -1.75
CA VAL A 230 -9.16 -9.12 -0.54
C VAL A 230 -9.58 -7.72 -0.95
N TYR A 231 -10.77 -7.30 -0.52
CA TYR A 231 -11.29 -5.96 -0.71
C TYR A 231 -11.13 -5.17 0.58
N LEU A 232 -10.46 -4.03 0.50
CA LEU A 232 -10.23 -3.16 1.64
C LEU A 232 -11.37 -2.14 1.79
N THR A 233 -11.43 -1.49 2.95
CA THR A 233 -12.29 -0.32 3.18
C THR A 233 -11.63 0.97 2.70
N ILE A 234 -10.35 0.92 2.37
CA ILE A 234 -9.58 2.06 1.86
C ILE A 234 -10.24 2.60 0.60
N ASP A 235 -10.52 3.89 0.62
CA ASP A 235 -11.06 4.64 -0.52
C ASP A 235 -9.90 5.30 -1.27
N LYS A 236 -9.72 4.94 -2.52
CA LYS A 236 -8.59 5.40 -3.34
C LYS A 236 -8.49 6.93 -3.42
N HIS A 237 -9.62 7.61 -3.52
CA HIS A 237 -9.63 9.07 -3.62
C HIS A 237 -9.25 9.72 -2.30
N ILE A 238 -9.85 9.26 -1.19
CA ILE A 238 -9.55 9.79 0.15
C ILE A 238 -8.10 9.49 0.54
N GLN A 239 -7.62 8.28 0.24
CA GLN A 239 -6.22 7.92 0.47
C GLN A 239 -5.27 8.77 -0.38
N THR A 240 -5.62 9.06 -1.64
CA THR A 240 -4.81 9.91 -2.51
C THR A 240 -4.75 11.35 -1.95
N PHE A 241 -5.89 11.92 -1.53
CA PHE A 241 -5.89 13.23 -0.88
C PHE A 241 -5.00 13.26 0.34
N LEU A 242 -5.00 12.16 1.12
CA LEU A 242 -4.14 12.02 2.29
C LEU A 242 -2.65 11.96 1.92
N GLU A 243 -2.29 11.13 0.94
CA GLU A 243 -0.89 10.99 0.51
C GLU A 243 -0.35 12.32 -0.04
N ASP A 244 -1.11 13.00 -0.89
CA ASP A 244 -0.71 14.28 -1.48
C ASP A 244 -0.51 15.36 -0.42
N ALA A 245 -1.43 15.47 0.54
CA ALA A 245 -1.33 16.43 1.63
C ALA A 245 -0.14 16.14 2.56
N MET A 246 0.09 14.86 2.88
CA MET A 246 1.23 14.45 3.71
C MET A 246 2.57 14.68 2.98
N ASN A 247 2.65 14.39 1.68
CA ASN A 247 3.84 14.66 0.87
C ASN A 247 4.18 16.16 0.81
N ALA A 248 3.15 17.00 0.72
CA ALA A 248 3.36 18.47 0.74
C ALA A 248 3.93 18.93 2.08
N VAL A 249 3.40 18.42 3.19
CA VAL A 249 3.90 18.76 4.54
C VAL A 249 5.29 18.15 4.79
N GLU A 250 5.54 16.91 4.37
CA GLU A 250 6.86 16.26 4.48
C GLU A 250 7.93 17.11 3.76
N LYS A 251 7.62 17.58 2.54
CA LYS A 251 8.53 18.42 1.76
C LYS A 251 8.78 19.79 2.37
N GLN A 252 7.75 20.40 2.96
CA GLN A 252 7.82 21.78 3.47
C GLN A 252 8.40 21.87 4.87
N TYR A 253 8.07 20.89 5.75
CA TYR A 253 8.37 20.96 7.17
C TYR A 253 9.34 19.88 7.66
N GLU A 254 9.76 18.96 6.80
CA GLU A 254 10.72 17.87 7.09
C GLU A 254 10.51 17.23 8.47
N PRO A 255 9.26 16.83 8.82
CA PRO A 255 8.97 16.31 10.14
C PRO A 255 9.62 14.94 10.36
N LYS A 256 9.91 14.60 11.62
CA LYS A 256 10.41 13.28 11.95
C LYS A 256 9.38 12.18 11.66
N LYS A 257 8.09 12.46 11.90
CA LYS A 257 6.97 11.55 11.62
C LYS A 257 5.71 12.34 11.25
N ILE A 258 4.90 11.75 10.38
CA ILE A 258 3.50 12.13 10.22
C ILE A 258 2.65 10.87 10.35
N ILE A 259 1.53 10.96 11.07
CA ILE A 259 0.55 9.89 11.21
C ILE A 259 -0.81 10.47 10.91
N ALA A 260 -1.57 9.85 10.00
CA ALA A 260 -2.92 10.28 9.73
C ALA A 260 -3.86 9.11 9.43
N ILE A 261 -5.09 9.20 9.94
CA ILE A 261 -6.14 8.20 9.79
C ILE A 261 -7.45 8.93 9.49
N VAL A 262 -8.17 8.47 8.47
CA VAL A 262 -9.54 8.89 8.14
C VAL A 262 -10.48 7.71 8.29
N ALA A 263 -11.56 7.88 9.04
CA ALA A 263 -12.52 6.81 9.30
C ALA A 263 -13.97 7.27 9.13
N ASP A 264 -14.84 6.33 8.76
CA ASP A 264 -16.29 6.51 8.82
C ASP A 264 -16.77 6.20 10.26
N PRO A 265 -17.28 7.19 11.01
CA PRO A 265 -17.74 6.97 12.37
C PRO A 265 -18.95 6.05 12.50
N LYS A 266 -19.73 5.87 11.43
CA LYS A 266 -20.97 5.07 11.46
C LYS A 266 -20.68 3.57 11.40
N THR A 267 -19.59 3.21 10.73
CA THR A 267 -19.24 1.81 10.50
C THR A 267 -17.95 1.38 11.23
N GLY A 268 -17.05 2.31 11.48
CA GLY A 268 -15.68 2.03 11.94
C GLY A 268 -14.70 1.75 10.79
N ALA A 269 -15.16 1.78 9.54
CA ALA A 269 -14.32 1.55 8.36
C ALA A 269 -13.20 2.59 8.26
N ILE A 270 -11.96 2.13 8.10
CA ILE A 270 -10.82 3.00 7.83
C ILE A 270 -10.79 3.30 6.33
N LEU A 271 -11.03 4.56 5.99
CA LEU A 271 -11.11 5.01 4.59
C LEU A 271 -9.74 5.42 4.05
N ALA A 272 -8.86 5.90 4.91
CA ALA A 272 -7.48 6.19 4.58
C ALA A 272 -6.58 6.10 5.83
N MET A 273 -5.37 5.62 5.64
CA MET A 273 -4.35 5.54 6.70
C MET A 273 -2.96 5.62 6.08
N SER A 274 -2.14 6.56 6.56
CA SER A 274 -0.76 6.68 6.10
C SER A 274 0.15 7.19 7.22
N THR A 275 1.44 6.87 7.09
CA THR A 275 2.50 7.36 7.98
C THR A 275 3.68 7.87 7.16
N ARG A 276 4.50 8.76 7.76
CA ARG A 276 5.78 9.19 7.20
C ARG A 276 6.89 8.95 8.24
N PRO A 277 8.07 8.49 7.80
CA PRO A 277 8.42 8.12 6.41
C PRO A 277 7.60 6.94 5.89
N SER A 278 7.24 6.96 4.60
CA SER A 278 6.61 5.85 3.90
C SER A 278 7.64 5.04 3.11
N PHE A 279 7.24 3.93 2.53
CA PHE A 279 8.10 3.11 1.67
C PHE A 279 7.36 2.67 0.39
N ASP A 280 8.11 2.35 -0.65
CA ASP A 280 7.59 1.75 -1.87
C ASP A 280 7.66 0.21 -1.75
N PRO A 281 6.54 -0.51 -1.68
CA PRO A 281 6.52 -1.98 -1.58
C PRO A 281 7.27 -2.69 -2.72
N ASN A 282 7.32 -2.06 -3.91
CA ASN A 282 8.07 -2.61 -5.04
C ASN A 282 9.57 -2.54 -4.83
N LYS A 283 10.07 -1.51 -4.13
CA LYS A 283 11.50 -1.28 -3.86
C LYS A 283 11.93 -1.79 -2.49
N ARG A 284 10.99 -1.83 -1.54
CA ARG A 284 11.23 -2.24 -0.15
C ARG A 284 12.29 -1.39 0.57
N ASN A 285 12.28 -0.08 0.29
CA ASN A 285 13.13 0.92 0.93
C ASN A 285 12.57 1.31 2.33
N ILE A 286 12.43 0.31 3.22
CA ILE A 286 11.75 0.44 4.50
C ILE A 286 12.73 0.94 5.56
N GLU A 287 12.44 2.09 6.16
CA GLU A 287 13.19 2.63 7.31
C GLU A 287 12.57 2.22 8.64
N ASN A 288 11.25 2.10 8.69
CA ASN A 288 10.50 1.66 9.86
C ASN A 288 9.58 0.49 9.48
N TYR A 289 9.68 -0.62 10.21
CA TYR A 289 8.86 -1.82 9.96
C TYR A 289 7.52 -1.81 10.71
N PHE A 290 7.23 -0.74 11.44
CA PHE A 290 6.01 -0.61 12.23
C PHE A 290 5.04 0.38 11.60
N ASN A 291 3.77 0.02 11.54
CA ASN A 291 2.71 0.96 11.21
C ASN A 291 2.42 1.84 12.43
N ASP A 292 3.00 3.03 12.46
CA ASP A 292 2.90 3.95 13.61
C ASP A 292 1.43 4.33 13.94
N ALA A 293 0.52 4.22 12.98
CA ALA A 293 -0.91 4.49 13.22
C ALA A 293 -1.55 3.51 14.23
N ILE A 294 -1.02 2.29 14.33
CA ILE A 294 -1.54 1.23 15.21
C ILE A 294 -0.52 0.75 16.26
N SER A 295 0.77 1.05 16.07
CA SER A 295 1.83 0.46 16.89
C SER A 295 2.67 1.48 17.65
N TYR A 296 2.36 2.78 17.56
CA TYR A 296 3.09 3.86 18.22
C TYR A 296 2.26 4.45 19.39
N PRO A 297 2.34 3.89 20.61
CA PRO A 297 1.72 4.49 21.77
C PRO A 297 2.53 5.71 22.21
N TYR A 298 1.86 6.84 22.40
CA TYR A 298 2.46 8.09 22.87
C TYR A 298 1.45 8.87 23.72
N GLU A 299 1.91 9.83 24.47
CA GLU A 299 1.05 10.71 25.25
C GLU A 299 0.19 11.56 24.31
N PRO A 300 -1.15 11.40 24.30
CA PRO A 300 -2.01 12.05 23.30
C PRO A 300 -2.10 13.57 23.46
N GLY A 301 -1.64 14.08 24.61
CA GLY A 301 -1.78 15.48 24.96
C GLY A 301 -3.25 15.90 24.94
N SER A 302 -3.52 17.12 24.53
CA SER A 302 -4.85 17.74 24.67
C SER A 302 -5.97 17.10 23.82
N THR A 303 -5.69 16.12 22.94
CA THR A 303 -6.76 15.34 22.30
C THR A 303 -7.49 14.43 23.28
N MET A 304 -6.85 13.98 24.36
CA MET A 304 -7.48 13.25 25.47
C MET A 304 -8.62 14.04 26.10
N LYS A 305 -8.57 15.36 26.08
CA LYS A 305 -9.59 16.24 26.66
C LYS A 305 -10.97 16.04 26.05
N ILE A 306 -11.08 15.51 24.82
CA ILE A 306 -12.36 15.13 24.20
C ILE A 306 -13.08 14.10 25.10
N PHE A 307 -12.36 13.07 25.50
CA PHE A 307 -12.93 11.94 26.24
C PHE A 307 -13.18 12.30 27.70
N THR A 308 -12.31 13.13 28.29
CA THR A 308 -12.53 13.71 29.65
C THR A 308 -13.77 14.60 29.67
N LEU A 309 -13.95 15.46 28.65
CA LEU A 309 -15.13 16.28 28.49
C LEU A 309 -16.38 15.42 28.33
N ALA A 310 -16.30 14.38 27.47
CA ALA A 310 -17.40 13.47 27.25
C ALA A 310 -17.86 12.75 28.53
N ALA A 311 -16.92 12.30 29.36
CA ALA A 311 -17.20 11.72 30.66
C ALA A 311 -17.91 12.73 31.59
N ALA A 312 -17.37 13.95 31.71
CA ALA A 312 -17.93 14.98 32.57
C ALA A 312 -19.35 15.46 32.10
N VAL A 313 -19.59 15.53 30.79
CA VAL A 313 -20.91 15.86 30.25
C VAL A 313 -21.90 14.71 30.47
N ASN A 314 -21.45 13.47 30.32
CA ASN A 314 -22.30 12.28 30.52
C ASN A 314 -22.75 12.12 31.97
N GLU A 315 -21.90 12.44 32.93
CA GLU A 315 -22.21 12.45 34.36
C GLU A 315 -22.95 13.73 34.80
N GLY A 316 -23.21 14.69 33.90
CA GLY A 316 -23.92 15.93 34.20
C GLY A 316 -23.14 16.93 35.07
N VAL A 317 -21.83 16.70 35.28
CA VAL A 317 -20.99 17.53 36.15
C VAL A 317 -20.27 18.66 35.38
N PHE A 318 -20.33 18.70 34.07
CA PHE A 318 -19.78 19.79 33.29
C PHE A 318 -20.76 20.95 33.20
N GLN A 319 -20.40 22.08 33.84
CA GLN A 319 -21.19 23.31 33.81
C GLN A 319 -20.43 24.36 32.97
N PRO A 320 -20.87 24.64 31.71
CA PRO A 320 -20.09 25.47 30.78
C PRO A 320 -19.86 26.89 31.23
N ASN A 321 -20.81 27.48 31.98
CA ASN A 321 -20.77 28.87 32.44
C ASN A 321 -20.15 29.02 33.84
N GLU A 322 -19.88 27.95 34.57
CA GLU A 322 -19.19 28.00 35.82
C GLU A 322 -17.77 28.50 35.65
N THR A 323 -17.29 29.37 36.55
CA THR A 323 -15.97 29.98 36.42
C THR A 323 -14.96 29.32 37.35
N TYR A 324 -13.69 29.36 36.95
CA TYR A 324 -12.56 28.89 37.72
C TYR A 324 -11.36 29.81 37.50
N GLN A 325 -10.44 29.84 38.49
CA GLN A 325 -9.15 30.51 38.35
C GLN A 325 -8.21 29.67 37.48
N SER A 326 -7.83 30.19 36.31
CA SER A 326 -6.85 29.56 35.41
C SER A 326 -5.41 29.85 35.84
N GLY A 327 -4.43 29.28 35.11
CA GLY A 327 -3.00 29.54 35.30
C GLY A 327 -2.27 28.40 36.00
N SER A 328 -2.64 28.06 37.24
CA SER A 328 -2.02 26.94 37.94
C SER A 328 -2.97 26.23 38.88
N TYR A 329 -2.71 24.94 39.14
CA TYR A 329 -3.46 24.08 40.05
C TYR A 329 -2.52 23.16 40.82
N GLN A 330 -2.67 23.09 42.16
CA GLN A 330 -1.79 22.30 43.03
C GLN A 330 -2.34 20.88 43.20
N VAL A 331 -1.50 19.87 43.00
CA VAL A 331 -1.81 18.45 43.22
C VAL A 331 -0.69 17.83 44.06
N GLY A 332 -0.89 17.75 45.37
CA GLY A 332 0.17 17.36 46.29
C GLY A 332 1.39 18.30 46.16
N PRO A 333 2.60 17.78 46.01
CA PRO A 333 3.80 18.60 45.81
C PRO A 333 3.92 19.18 44.41
N HIS A 334 3.09 18.74 43.44
CA HIS A 334 3.20 19.09 42.05
C HIS A 334 2.25 20.23 41.68
N ARG A 335 2.71 21.11 40.77
CA ARG A 335 1.92 22.23 40.26
C ARG A 335 1.69 22.06 38.77
N ILE A 336 0.44 21.82 38.36
CA ILE A 336 -0.02 21.82 37.00
C ILE A 336 -0.14 23.28 36.52
N ARG A 337 0.27 23.57 35.26
CA ARG A 337 0.16 24.88 34.66
C ARG A 337 -0.54 24.83 33.33
N ASP A 338 -1.25 25.91 32.99
CA ASP A 338 -1.72 26.15 31.63
C ASP A 338 -0.54 26.38 30.68
N HIS A 339 -0.74 26.13 29.40
CA HIS A 339 0.33 26.20 28.41
C HIS A 339 0.96 27.59 28.26
N ASN A 340 0.22 28.66 28.55
CA ASN A 340 0.73 30.04 28.59
C ASN A 340 1.48 30.38 29.90
N LYS A 341 1.57 29.42 30.86
CA LYS A 341 2.25 29.50 32.15
C LYS A 341 1.66 30.47 33.19
N VAL A 342 0.93 31.52 32.74
CA VAL A 342 0.35 32.57 33.61
C VAL A 342 -1.16 32.47 33.75
N GLY A 343 -1.86 31.80 32.82
CA GLY A 343 -3.33 31.70 32.77
C GLY A 343 -3.99 32.91 32.11
N TRP A 344 -5.32 32.99 32.29
CA TRP A 344 -6.20 34.03 31.72
C TRP A 344 -7.08 34.68 32.78
N GLY A 345 -6.69 34.56 34.07
CA GLY A 345 -7.51 34.99 35.16
C GLY A 345 -8.70 34.06 35.42
N GLN A 346 -9.81 34.63 35.88
CA GLN A 346 -11.05 33.87 36.07
C GLN A 346 -11.79 33.75 34.76
N ILE A 347 -11.95 32.51 34.28
CA ILE A 347 -12.63 32.18 33.00
C ILE A 347 -13.64 31.04 33.22
N THR A 348 -14.59 30.89 32.29
CA THR A 348 -15.55 29.79 32.33
C THR A 348 -14.93 28.44 31.93
N PHE A 349 -15.55 27.33 32.37
CA PHE A 349 -15.09 26.00 31.91
C PHE A 349 -15.22 25.83 30.39
N LEU A 350 -16.25 26.44 29.73
CA LEU A 350 -16.35 26.46 28.31
C LEU A 350 -15.14 27.16 27.65
N GLU A 351 -14.77 28.34 28.14
CA GLU A 351 -13.59 29.06 27.70
C GLU A 351 -12.31 28.23 27.95
N GLY A 352 -12.26 27.51 29.09
CA GLY A 352 -11.19 26.57 29.38
C GLY A 352 -11.05 25.45 28.37
N VAL A 353 -12.15 24.90 27.84
CA VAL A 353 -12.14 23.91 26.74
C VAL A 353 -11.63 24.55 25.44
N GLN A 354 -12.14 25.75 25.07
CA GLN A 354 -11.75 26.48 23.87
C GLN A 354 -10.26 26.82 23.87
N ARG A 355 -9.72 27.31 24.97
CA ARG A 355 -8.29 27.65 25.16
C ARG A 355 -7.41 26.45 25.47
N SER A 356 -8.00 25.24 25.58
CA SER A 356 -7.27 24.03 25.95
C SER A 356 -6.57 24.10 27.30
N SER A 357 -7.20 24.72 28.31
CA SER A 357 -6.64 24.87 29.69
C SER A 357 -6.39 23.51 30.34
N ASN A 358 -5.16 23.25 30.79
CA ASN A 358 -4.83 22.07 31.58
C ASN A 358 -5.46 22.14 32.99
N VAL A 359 -5.52 23.36 33.57
CA VAL A 359 -6.11 23.60 34.89
C VAL A 359 -7.61 23.27 34.87
N ALA A 360 -8.33 23.63 33.79
CA ALA A 360 -9.75 23.25 33.67
C ALA A 360 -9.93 21.73 33.77
N PHE A 361 -9.17 20.99 32.98
CA PHE A 361 -9.31 19.53 32.92
C PHE A 361 -8.78 18.83 34.19
N ALA A 362 -7.76 19.37 34.82
CA ALA A 362 -7.32 18.92 36.14
C ALA A 362 -8.44 19.05 37.20
N LYS A 363 -9.15 20.18 37.21
CA LYS A 363 -10.29 20.43 38.09
C LYS A 363 -11.50 19.54 37.73
N ILE A 364 -11.79 19.37 36.43
CA ILE A 364 -12.85 18.48 35.97
C ILE A 364 -12.60 17.06 36.51
N VAL A 365 -11.41 16.50 36.36
CA VAL A 365 -11.11 15.14 36.78
C VAL A 365 -11.19 15.04 38.32
N ARG A 366 -10.58 15.97 39.05
CA ARG A 366 -10.41 15.82 40.47
C ARG A 366 -11.60 16.33 41.30
N GLU A 367 -12.15 17.49 40.93
CA GLU A 367 -13.17 18.17 41.74
C GLU A 367 -14.60 17.88 41.25
N LYS A 368 -14.79 17.56 39.97
CA LYS A 368 -16.12 17.40 39.35
C LYS A 368 -16.50 15.94 39.10
N LEU A 369 -15.67 15.24 38.34
CA LEU A 369 -15.96 13.86 37.91
C LEU A 369 -15.55 12.83 38.97
N GLY A 370 -14.42 13.08 39.63
CA GLY A 370 -13.76 12.11 40.50
C GLY A 370 -12.81 11.18 39.74
N GLU A 371 -11.67 10.93 40.40
CA GLU A 371 -10.56 10.16 39.77
C GLU A 371 -11.00 8.74 39.41
N ASP A 372 -11.73 8.04 40.26
CA ASP A 372 -12.15 6.65 40.02
C ASP A 372 -13.21 6.55 38.90
N ARG A 373 -14.14 7.51 38.82
CA ARG A 373 -15.11 7.57 37.76
C ARG A 373 -14.43 7.85 36.42
N PHE A 374 -13.44 8.73 36.40
CA PHE A 374 -12.67 9.00 35.18
C PHE A 374 -11.92 7.75 34.69
N LEU A 375 -11.32 6.96 35.60
CA LEU A 375 -10.70 5.69 35.22
C LEU A 375 -11.69 4.72 34.56
N GLN A 376 -12.92 4.63 35.11
CA GLN A 376 -13.97 3.81 34.49
C GLN A 376 -14.27 4.25 33.04
N TYR A 377 -14.29 5.55 32.75
CA TYR A 377 -14.45 6.06 31.40
C TYR A 377 -13.28 5.75 30.49
N LEU A 378 -12.03 5.82 30.99
CA LEU A 378 -10.87 5.40 30.20
C LEU A 378 -10.98 3.93 29.77
N HIS A 379 -11.48 3.05 30.64
CA HIS A 379 -11.76 1.66 30.30
C HIS A 379 -12.93 1.52 29.32
N ARG A 380 -14.04 2.25 29.50
CA ARG A 380 -15.19 2.25 28.58
C ARG A 380 -14.85 2.79 27.20
N PHE A 381 -13.88 3.70 27.08
CA PHE A 381 -13.30 4.13 25.81
C PHE A 381 -12.21 3.19 25.27
N HIS A 382 -11.97 2.06 25.92
CA HIS A 382 -11.04 0.99 25.55
C HIS A 382 -9.58 1.45 25.36
N PHE A 383 -9.12 2.43 26.16
CA PHE A 383 -7.73 2.88 26.10
C PHE A 383 -6.73 1.90 26.73
N ASN A 384 -7.21 0.86 27.44
CA ASN A 384 -6.43 -0.17 28.11
C ASN A 384 -6.23 -1.45 27.26
N GLU A 385 -6.81 -1.54 26.09
CA GLU A 385 -6.79 -2.73 25.27
C GLU A 385 -6.64 -2.41 23.78
N PRO A 386 -6.21 -3.39 22.93
CA PRO A 386 -6.11 -3.19 21.50
C PRO A 386 -7.50 -3.06 20.87
N THR A 387 -7.57 -2.35 19.73
CA THR A 387 -8.84 -2.17 19.00
C THR A 387 -9.25 -3.43 18.25
N GLY A 388 -8.29 -4.34 17.97
CA GLY A 388 -8.50 -5.55 17.21
C GLY A 388 -8.69 -5.28 15.70
N ILE A 389 -8.09 -4.21 15.18
CA ILE A 389 -8.00 -3.96 13.74
C ILE A 389 -7.22 -5.08 13.03
N GLU A 390 -7.63 -5.46 11.82
CA GLU A 390 -7.03 -6.59 11.09
C GLU A 390 -5.67 -6.23 10.44
N LEU A 391 -4.80 -5.64 11.24
CA LEU A 391 -3.42 -5.34 10.83
C LEU A 391 -2.43 -5.93 11.85
N PRO A 392 -1.29 -6.46 11.40
CA PRO A 392 -0.33 -7.09 12.30
C PRO A 392 0.43 -6.05 13.12
N GLY A 393 0.75 -6.40 14.35
CA GLY A 393 1.63 -5.60 15.20
C GLY A 393 0.94 -4.45 15.92
N GLU A 394 -0.38 -4.48 16.07
CA GLU A 394 -1.10 -3.53 16.91
C GLU A 394 -0.57 -3.56 18.34
N LYS A 395 -0.42 -2.37 18.95
CA LYS A 395 -0.04 -2.17 20.34
C LYS A 395 -1.11 -1.38 21.08
N THR A 396 -1.13 -1.52 22.38
CA THR A 396 -1.94 -0.68 23.27
C THR A 396 -1.08 0.38 23.92
N GLY A 397 -1.74 1.44 24.35
CA GLY A 397 -1.16 2.39 25.29
C GLY A 397 -1.06 1.83 26.71
N ASN A 398 -0.62 2.66 27.62
CA ASN A 398 -0.53 2.36 29.04
C ASN A 398 -1.16 3.48 29.88
N ILE A 399 -2.16 3.13 30.65
CA ILE A 399 -2.82 4.07 31.58
C ILE A 399 -2.01 4.15 32.87
N LEU A 400 -1.29 5.26 33.07
CA LEU A 400 -0.62 5.55 34.32
C LEU A 400 -1.61 6.19 35.28
N TYR A 401 -1.92 5.48 36.39
CA TYR A 401 -2.99 5.90 37.33
C TYR A 401 -2.68 5.61 38.78
N ARG A 402 -1.39 5.47 39.12
CA ARG A 402 -0.96 5.08 40.46
C ARG A 402 -0.93 6.27 41.43
N TYR A 403 -0.32 7.37 40.98
CA TYR A 403 -0.12 8.54 41.83
C TYR A 403 -1.17 9.62 41.57
N PRO A 404 -1.53 10.47 42.57
CA PRO A 404 -2.54 11.52 42.38
C PRO A 404 -2.24 12.46 41.21
N ILE A 405 -0.98 12.74 40.94
CA ILE A 405 -0.60 13.57 39.78
C ILE A 405 -0.91 12.88 38.44
N GLU A 406 -0.62 11.59 38.32
CA GLU A 406 -0.89 10.80 37.13
C GLU A 406 -2.37 10.74 36.78
N LYS A 407 -3.22 10.54 37.82
CA LYS A 407 -4.68 10.50 37.67
C LYS A 407 -5.23 11.79 37.09
N VAL A 408 -4.67 12.91 37.51
CA VAL A 408 -5.11 14.24 37.05
C VAL A 408 -4.50 14.60 35.69
N THR A 409 -3.22 14.30 35.47
CA THR A 409 -2.55 14.62 34.18
C THR A 409 -3.09 13.78 33.02
N THR A 410 -3.52 12.55 33.26
CA THR A 410 -4.23 11.71 32.29
C THR A 410 -5.46 12.43 31.72
N GLY A 411 -6.16 13.25 32.49
CA GLY A 411 -7.32 14.02 32.01
C GLY A 411 -7.02 15.02 30.88
N PHE A 412 -5.76 15.40 30.73
CA PHE A 412 -5.32 16.24 29.60
C PHE A 412 -4.21 15.56 28.75
N GLY A 413 -4.04 14.25 28.92
CA GLY A 413 -3.25 13.40 28.04
C GLY A 413 -1.75 13.41 28.30
N GLN A 414 -1.32 13.62 29.54
CA GLN A 414 0.08 13.48 29.96
C GLN A 414 0.24 12.31 30.93
N GLY A 415 1.34 11.58 30.84
CA GLY A 415 1.65 10.38 31.62
C GLY A 415 1.01 9.11 31.04
N THR A 416 -0.21 9.16 30.57
CA THR A 416 -0.89 8.04 29.91
C THR A 416 -0.61 8.06 28.42
N SER A 417 -0.24 6.91 27.85
CA SER A 417 -0.04 6.75 26.41
C SER A 417 -1.22 6.01 25.75
N VAL A 418 -1.51 6.36 24.51
CA VAL A 418 -2.51 5.70 23.65
C VAL A 418 -2.02 5.68 22.21
N THR A 419 -2.50 4.75 21.40
CA THR A 419 -2.20 4.73 19.97
C THR A 419 -3.16 5.63 19.17
N PRO A 420 -2.77 6.11 17.98
CA PRO A 420 -3.65 6.87 17.10
C PRO A 420 -4.97 6.14 16.79
N ILE A 421 -4.91 4.82 16.54
CA ILE A 421 -6.11 4.04 16.24
C ILE A 421 -7.06 3.91 17.42
N GLN A 422 -6.55 3.83 18.67
CA GLN A 422 -7.39 3.86 19.87
C GLN A 422 -8.14 5.19 19.99
N GLN A 423 -7.51 6.32 19.62
CA GLN A 423 -8.19 7.62 19.62
C GLN A 423 -9.29 7.68 18.54
N ILE A 424 -9.06 7.10 17.36
CA ILE A 424 -10.09 7.00 16.31
C ILE A 424 -11.26 6.15 16.80
N GLN A 425 -11.00 4.97 17.37
CA GLN A 425 -12.06 4.12 17.92
C GLN A 425 -12.91 4.85 18.96
N ALA A 426 -12.27 5.44 19.95
CA ALA A 426 -12.96 6.20 21.00
C ALA A 426 -13.75 7.39 20.43
N ALA A 427 -13.21 8.08 19.41
CA ALA A 427 -13.86 9.21 18.76
C ALA A 427 -15.13 8.81 17.98
N THR A 428 -15.24 7.56 17.55
CA THR A 428 -16.49 7.08 16.91
C THR A 428 -17.68 7.22 17.85
N ALA A 429 -17.51 7.00 19.17
CA ALA A 429 -18.57 7.20 20.14
C ALA A 429 -19.10 8.65 20.16
N ILE A 430 -18.20 9.63 19.99
CA ILE A 430 -18.61 11.05 19.92
C ILE A 430 -19.34 11.33 18.60
N ALA A 431 -18.84 10.82 17.49
CA ALA A 431 -19.36 11.10 16.16
C ALA A 431 -20.55 10.22 15.75
N ASN A 432 -20.86 9.16 16.51
CA ASN A 432 -21.90 8.17 16.21
C ASN A 432 -22.95 8.04 17.33
N GLY A 433 -23.27 9.14 18.01
CA GLY A 433 -24.35 9.16 18.99
C GLY A 433 -24.14 8.20 20.17
N GLY A 434 -22.93 8.10 20.68
CA GLY A 434 -22.52 7.29 21.82
C GLY A 434 -22.03 5.88 21.46
N LYS A 435 -22.29 5.38 20.26
CA LYS A 435 -21.86 4.05 19.82
C LYS A 435 -20.41 4.05 19.39
N MET A 436 -19.57 3.29 20.08
CA MET A 436 -18.17 3.11 19.75
C MET A 436 -18.00 1.93 18.80
N MET A 437 -17.39 2.19 17.63
CA MET A 437 -17.27 1.21 16.55
C MET A 437 -15.89 0.57 16.55
N LYS A 438 -15.83 -0.73 16.27
CA LYS A 438 -14.58 -1.42 16.00
C LYS A 438 -13.97 -0.91 14.68
N PRO A 439 -12.70 -0.42 14.65
CA PRO A 439 -12.06 -0.06 13.40
C PRO A 439 -11.70 -1.31 12.59
N TYR A 440 -11.85 -1.24 11.27
CA TYR A 440 -11.50 -2.33 10.37
C TYR A 440 -11.03 -1.81 9.00
N VAL A 441 -10.22 -2.61 8.32
CA VAL A 441 -9.64 -2.28 7.00
C VAL A 441 -10.00 -3.28 5.91
N VAL A 442 -10.52 -4.47 6.26
CA VAL A 442 -10.97 -5.47 5.28
C VAL A 442 -12.50 -5.48 5.23
N ASP A 443 -13.06 -5.16 4.06
CA ASP A 443 -14.50 -5.21 3.84
C ASP A 443 -14.97 -6.65 3.58
N ARG A 444 -14.35 -7.32 2.61
CA ARG A 444 -14.71 -8.69 2.22
C ARG A 444 -13.56 -9.45 1.57
N ILE A 445 -13.67 -10.77 1.58
CA ILE A 445 -12.80 -11.68 0.84
C ILE A 445 -13.66 -12.47 -0.14
N VAL A 446 -13.23 -12.54 -1.40
CA VAL A 446 -13.96 -13.16 -2.49
C VAL A 446 -13.11 -14.24 -3.14
N ASP A 447 -13.70 -15.37 -3.40
CA ASP A 447 -13.10 -16.42 -4.20
C ASP A 447 -13.18 -16.05 -5.68
N PRO A 448 -12.04 -15.89 -6.39
CA PRO A 448 -12.03 -15.38 -7.75
C PRO A 448 -12.64 -16.34 -8.79
N GLU A 449 -12.69 -17.64 -8.51
CA GLU A 449 -13.19 -18.65 -9.43
C GLU A 449 -14.70 -18.76 -9.38
N SER A 450 -15.25 -18.79 -8.16
CA SER A 450 -16.69 -18.91 -7.95
C SER A 450 -17.43 -17.57 -7.85
N GLY A 451 -16.71 -16.48 -7.64
CA GLY A 451 -17.27 -15.16 -7.34
C GLY A 451 -17.96 -15.06 -5.97
N LYS A 452 -17.86 -16.11 -5.14
CA LYS A 452 -18.51 -16.16 -3.82
C LYS A 452 -17.72 -15.35 -2.79
N THR A 453 -18.45 -14.55 -2.01
CA THR A 453 -17.89 -13.92 -0.82
C THR A 453 -17.72 -14.99 0.27
N VAL A 454 -16.47 -15.24 0.67
CA VAL A 454 -16.10 -16.21 1.72
C VAL A 454 -16.02 -15.57 3.11
N MET A 455 -15.78 -14.27 3.16
CA MET A 455 -15.82 -13.46 4.38
C MET A 455 -16.35 -12.07 4.03
N LYS A 456 -17.20 -11.53 4.89
CA LYS A 456 -17.66 -10.14 4.83
C LYS A 456 -17.63 -9.56 6.23
N HIS A 457 -17.07 -8.37 6.37
CA HIS A 457 -17.07 -7.66 7.64
C HIS A 457 -18.43 -6.95 7.84
N GLU A 458 -19.00 -7.11 9.05
CA GLU A 458 -20.18 -6.36 9.47
C GLU A 458 -19.77 -5.34 10.54
N PRO A 459 -20.20 -4.07 10.41
CA PRO A 459 -19.88 -3.02 11.38
C PRO A 459 -20.27 -3.44 12.81
N THR A 460 -19.30 -3.38 13.71
CA THR A 460 -19.47 -3.87 15.08
C THR A 460 -19.38 -2.73 16.10
N VAL A 461 -20.41 -2.59 16.92
CA VAL A 461 -20.39 -1.72 18.10
C VAL A 461 -19.68 -2.46 19.24
N VAL A 462 -18.57 -1.91 19.73
CA VAL A 462 -17.78 -2.53 20.82
C VAL A 462 -18.22 -2.05 22.21
N ASP A 463 -18.69 -0.81 22.33
CA ASP A 463 -19.24 -0.24 23.56
C ASP A 463 -20.16 0.95 23.25
N THR A 464 -20.84 1.44 24.28
CA THR A 464 -21.62 2.68 24.27
C THR A 464 -21.24 3.51 25.50
N PRO A 465 -20.00 4.08 25.51
CA PRO A 465 -19.45 4.74 26.70
C PRO A 465 -20.24 5.97 27.14
N ILE A 466 -20.97 6.62 26.26
CA ILE A 466 -21.76 7.83 26.52
C ILE A 466 -23.14 7.75 25.84
N SER A 467 -24.08 8.55 26.32
CA SER A 467 -25.41 8.67 25.69
C SER A 467 -25.35 9.46 24.37
N LYS A 468 -26.36 9.26 23.51
CA LYS A 468 -26.53 10.05 22.27
C LYS A 468 -26.59 11.56 22.57
N GLN A 469 -27.34 11.95 23.62
CA GLN A 469 -27.48 13.34 24.01
C GLN A 469 -26.15 13.94 24.46
N THR A 470 -25.32 13.16 25.15
CA THR A 470 -23.95 13.55 25.53
C THR A 470 -23.09 13.75 24.29
N ALA A 471 -23.10 12.83 23.35
CA ALA A 471 -22.33 12.94 22.11
C ALA A 471 -22.66 14.22 21.33
N GLU A 472 -23.96 14.55 21.19
CA GLU A 472 -24.41 15.80 20.57
C GLU A 472 -23.89 17.05 21.29
N LYS A 473 -24.02 17.10 22.63
CA LYS A 473 -23.49 18.21 23.45
C LYS A 473 -21.98 18.36 23.33
N VAL A 474 -21.25 17.25 23.32
CA VAL A 474 -19.78 17.25 23.18
C VAL A 474 -19.38 17.79 21.80
N LEU A 475 -20.08 17.40 20.73
CA LEU A 475 -19.86 17.95 19.38
C LEU A 475 -20.10 19.47 19.34
N ASP A 476 -21.15 19.98 20.02
CA ASP A 476 -21.43 21.42 20.14
C ASP A 476 -20.27 22.16 20.82
N ILE A 477 -19.79 21.62 21.92
CA ILE A 477 -18.68 22.23 22.66
C ILE A 477 -17.39 22.20 21.83
N LEU A 478 -17.08 21.07 21.20
CA LEU A 478 -15.89 20.91 20.37
C LEU A 478 -15.91 21.78 19.09
N GLU A 479 -17.08 22.09 18.55
CA GLU A 479 -17.19 23.08 17.48
C GLU A 479 -16.73 24.46 17.94
N THR A 480 -17.02 24.86 19.19
CA THR A 480 -16.58 26.15 19.71
C THR A 480 -15.06 26.26 19.84
N VAL A 481 -14.35 25.14 19.95
CA VAL A 481 -12.87 25.11 19.89
C VAL A 481 -12.37 25.57 18.53
N VAL A 482 -13.12 25.30 17.45
CA VAL A 482 -12.77 25.66 16.06
C VAL A 482 -13.32 27.03 15.68
N THR A 483 -14.51 27.43 16.19
CA THR A 483 -15.19 28.66 15.75
C THR A 483 -14.96 29.88 16.64
N SER A 484 -14.71 29.67 17.94
CA SER A 484 -14.49 30.79 18.89
C SER A 484 -13.18 31.53 18.59
N GLU A 485 -13.19 32.86 18.77
CA GLU A 485 -11.96 33.68 18.71
C GLU A 485 -10.89 33.24 19.69
N LYS A 486 -11.29 32.64 20.81
CA LYS A 486 -10.42 32.11 21.86
C LYS A 486 -10.00 30.67 21.60
N GLY A 487 -10.56 30.05 20.57
CA GLY A 487 -10.39 28.62 20.24
C GLY A 487 -9.01 28.32 19.64
N THR A 488 -8.37 27.27 20.15
CA THR A 488 -7.09 26.78 19.60
C THR A 488 -7.23 26.09 18.25
N GLY A 489 -8.46 25.71 17.89
CA GLY A 489 -8.78 25.01 16.64
C GLY A 489 -9.10 25.89 15.44
N ARG A 490 -8.98 27.22 15.52
CA ARG A 490 -9.29 28.13 14.42
C ARG A 490 -8.59 27.81 13.10
N PRO A 491 -7.35 27.34 13.05
CA PRO A 491 -6.69 26.93 11.80
C PRO A 491 -7.36 25.75 11.06
N TYR A 492 -8.25 25.02 11.74
CA TYR A 492 -8.94 23.85 11.20
C TYR A 492 -10.37 24.15 10.69
N GLN A 493 -10.70 25.40 10.50
CA GLN A 493 -11.96 25.82 9.87
C GLN A 493 -11.96 25.41 8.40
N ILE A 494 -13.06 24.82 7.96
CA ILE A 494 -13.29 24.43 6.56
C ILE A 494 -14.47 25.25 6.04
N GLU A 495 -14.25 25.99 4.99
CA GLU A 495 -15.29 26.80 4.37
C GLU A 495 -16.48 25.93 3.94
N GLY A 496 -17.67 26.31 4.38
CA GLY A 496 -18.92 25.61 4.09
C GLY A 496 -19.25 24.45 5.02
N TYR A 497 -18.34 24.00 5.90
CA TYR A 497 -18.57 22.89 6.81
C TYR A 497 -18.27 23.29 8.27
N ARG A 498 -19.17 22.85 9.16
CA ARG A 498 -18.90 22.96 10.60
C ARG A 498 -18.03 21.81 11.05
N VAL A 499 -16.92 22.11 11.69
CA VAL A 499 -15.95 21.13 12.20
C VAL A 499 -16.00 21.14 13.72
N ALA A 500 -16.14 19.96 14.32
CA ALA A 500 -15.92 19.74 15.75
C ALA A 500 -14.57 19.05 15.96
N GLY A 501 -13.75 19.54 16.86
CA GLY A 501 -12.45 18.91 17.06
C GLY A 501 -11.61 19.52 18.19
N LYS A 502 -10.43 18.92 18.41
CA LYS A 502 -9.52 19.32 19.46
C LYS A 502 -8.07 19.23 19.01
N THR A 503 -7.33 20.29 19.23
CA THR A 503 -5.87 20.35 19.04
C THR A 503 -5.15 19.57 20.15
N GLY A 504 -4.07 18.90 19.77
CA GLY A 504 -3.10 18.29 20.67
C GLY A 504 -1.72 18.93 20.52
N THR A 505 -1.02 19.05 21.63
CA THR A 505 0.40 19.36 21.69
C THR A 505 0.98 18.48 22.76
N ALA A 506 1.63 17.41 22.35
CA ALA A 506 2.20 16.40 23.24
C ALA A 506 3.70 16.61 23.38
N GLN A 507 4.19 16.56 24.59
CA GLN A 507 5.62 16.59 24.87
C GLN A 507 6.23 15.23 24.52
N ILE A 508 7.48 15.23 24.06
CA ILE A 508 8.21 14.02 23.70
C ILE A 508 9.12 13.68 24.88
N PRO A 509 9.03 12.48 25.48
CA PRO A 509 9.94 12.04 26.52
C PRO A 509 11.40 12.08 26.06
N ASP A 510 12.28 12.60 26.91
CA ASP A 510 13.72 12.55 26.69
C ASP A 510 14.26 11.23 27.24
N PRO A 511 15.05 10.45 26.50
CA PRO A 511 15.70 9.25 27.02
C PRO A 511 16.57 9.48 28.28
N LYS A 512 17.00 10.72 28.50
CA LYS A 512 17.77 11.13 29.69
C LYS A 512 16.89 11.49 30.87
N GLY A 513 15.57 11.38 30.73
CA GLY A 513 14.56 11.74 31.74
C GLY A 513 13.91 13.11 31.50
N GLY A 514 12.63 13.23 31.86
CA GLY A 514 11.83 14.41 31.56
C GLY A 514 11.35 14.48 30.11
N TYR A 515 11.26 15.70 29.58
CA TYR A 515 10.78 15.94 28.21
C TYR A 515 11.77 16.77 27.40
N LEU A 516 11.82 16.54 26.09
CA LEU A 516 12.56 17.38 25.16
C LEU A 516 12.09 18.83 25.24
N THR A 517 13.01 19.76 25.14
CA THR A 517 12.74 21.20 25.17
C THR A 517 12.94 21.84 23.79
N GLY A 518 12.30 22.97 23.54
CA GLY A 518 12.35 23.69 22.26
C GLY A 518 11.02 23.65 21.52
N HIS A 519 10.73 24.69 20.73
CA HIS A 519 9.43 24.91 20.11
C HIS A 519 9.08 23.86 19.02
N GLN A 520 10.07 23.16 18.49
CA GLN A 520 9.90 22.07 17.51
C GLN A 520 9.74 20.70 18.14
N ASN A 521 10.09 20.53 19.42
CA ASN A 521 10.18 19.22 20.08
C ASN A 521 8.85 18.78 20.69
N TYR A 522 7.81 18.76 19.85
CA TYR A 522 6.47 18.30 20.19
C TYR A 522 5.89 17.38 19.13
N ILE A 523 4.84 16.66 19.51
CA ILE A 523 3.91 16.05 18.56
C ILE A 523 2.69 16.98 18.52
N PHE A 524 2.51 17.66 17.41
CA PHE A 524 1.32 18.49 17.17
C PHE A 524 0.26 17.62 16.48
N SER A 525 -0.97 17.70 16.97
CA SER A 525 -2.04 16.85 16.46
C SER A 525 -3.40 17.56 16.44
N PHE A 526 -4.31 16.98 15.67
CA PHE A 526 -5.72 17.37 15.65
C PHE A 526 -6.60 16.14 15.45
N LEU A 527 -7.63 16.01 16.28
CA LEU A 527 -8.69 15.03 16.11
C LEU A 527 -9.97 15.80 15.80
N GLY A 528 -10.45 15.67 14.55
CA GLY A 528 -11.58 16.41 14.05
C GLY A 528 -12.63 15.54 13.40
N MET A 529 -13.87 16.03 13.42
CA MET A 529 -15.09 15.36 12.92
C MET A 529 -15.89 16.35 12.08
N ALA A 530 -16.36 15.93 10.93
CA ALA A 530 -17.13 16.78 10.04
C ALA A 530 -18.15 15.98 9.19
N PRO A 531 -19.29 16.62 8.80
CA PRO A 531 -19.85 17.84 9.37
C PRO A 531 -20.29 17.63 10.83
N ARG A 532 -20.26 18.68 11.66
CA ARG A 532 -20.60 18.57 13.08
C ARG A 532 -22.01 18.06 13.33
N GLU A 533 -22.98 18.40 12.50
CA GLU A 533 -24.40 18.02 12.64
C GLU A 533 -24.63 16.52 12.51
N ASN A 534 -23.88 15.88 11.63
CA ASN A 534 -23.93 14.44 11.38
C ASN A 534 -22.57 14.00 10.84
N PRO A 535 -21.61 13.74 11.73
CA PRO A 535 -20.25 13.39 11.28
C PRO A 535 -20.25 12.21 10.33
N ARG A 536 -19.65 12.41 9.17
CA ARG A 536 -19.44 11.42 8.14
C ARG A 536 -17.98 10.97 8.07
N LEU A 537 -17.11 11.81 8.55
CA LEU A 537 -15.68 11.54 8.64
C LEU A 537 -15.14 11.95 10.01
N ILE A 538 -14.28 11.09 10.53
CA ILE A 538 -13.34 11.41 11.62
C ILE A 538 -11.95 11.40 11.01
N MET A 539 -11.13 12.38 11.34
CA MET A 539 -9.74 12.40 10.95
C MET A 539 -8.84 12.72 12.14
N TYR A 540 -7.83 11.90 12.31
CA TYR A 540 -6.72 12.15 13.22
C TYR A 540 -5.47 12.44 12.42
N VAL A 541 -4.77 13.52 12.77
CA VAL A 541 -3.47 13.90 12.18
C VAL A 541 -2.50 14.23 13.30
N ALA A 542 -1.30 13.68 13.24
CA ALA A 542 -0.19 14.01 14.13
C ALA A 542 1.08 14.26 13.31
N VAL A 543 1.79 15.34 13.62
CA VAL A 543 3.07 15.72 13.01
C VAL A 543 4.10 15.89 14.14
N GLN A 544 5.10 15.04 14.12
CA GLN A 544 6.15 15.00 15.14
C GLN A 544 7.37 15.78 14.68
N GLN A 545 7.81 16.72 15.51
CA GLN A 545 9.04 17.51 15.31
C GLN A 545 9.13 18.12 13.91
N PRO A 546 8.11 18.90 13.47
CA PRO A 546 8.20 19.61 12.21
C PRO A 546 9.22 20.75 12.31
N ASN A 547 9.90 21.03 11.22
CA ASN A 547 10.78 22.19 11.09
C ASN A 547 9.94 23.44 10.86
N ILE A 548 9.44 24.04 11.94
CA ILE A 548 8.63 25.26 11.94
C ILE A 548 9.47 26.46 12.35
N SER A 549 9.23 27.63 11.72
CA SER A 549 9.85 28.87 12.11
C SER A 549 9.33 29.37 13.48
N TYR A 550 10.04 30.28 14.12
CA TYR A 550 9.60 30.87 15.42
C TYR A 550 8.29 31.65 15.31
N THR A 551 7.89 32.08 14.12
CA THR A 551 6.66 32.81 13.84
C THR A 551 5.48 31.90 13.51
N GLU A 552 5.74 30.62 13.22
CA GLU A 552 4.72 29.63 12.92
C GLU A 552 4.30 28.84 14.15
N THR A 553 3.05 28.41 14.14
CA THR A 553 2.53 27.52 15.17
C THR A 553 2.57 26.06 14.72
N GLY A 554 2.73 25.13 15.63
CA GLY A 554 2.65 23.70 15.30
C GLY A 554 1.31 23.25 14.69
N ALA A 555 0.29 24.11 14.71
CA ALA A 555 -0.97 23.87 14.01
C ALA A 555 -0.83 23.99 12.48
N ALA A 556 0.15 24.71 11.95
CA ALA A 556 0.29 24.96 10.50
C ALA A 556 0.43 23.66 9.69
N PRO A 557 1.44 22.78 9.93
CA PRO A 557 1.57 21.53 9.18
C PRO A 557 0.37 20.58 9.40
N VAL A 558 -0.21 20.54 10.60
CA VAL A 558 -1.35 19.67 10.91
C VAL A 558 -2.61 20.14 10.19
N SER A 559 -2.90 21.46 10.22
CA SER A 559 -4.07 22.03 9.54
C SER A 559 -3.98 21.93 8.02
N MET A 560 -2.78 22.03 7.46
CA MET A 560 -2.56 21.86 6.03
C MET A 560 -3.01 20.46 5.57
N ILE A 561 -2.67 19.40 6.31
CA ILE A 561 -3.14 18.03 6.01
C ILE A 561 -4.65 17.94 6.26
N PHE A 562 -5.10 18.29 7.47
CA PHE A 562 -6.49 18.11 7.86
C PHE A 562 -7.47 18.82 6.93
N ASN A 563 -7.25 20.11 6.66
CA ASN A 563 -8.16 20.91 5.85
C ASN A 563 -8.21 20.42 4.40
N SER A 564 -7.06 20.11 3.80
CA SER A 564 -6.99 19.58 2.44
C SER A 564 -7.75 18.28 2.30
N VAL A 565 -7.45 17.30 3.16
CA VAL A 565 -8.05 15.98 3.10
C VAL A 565 -9.53 16.02 3.43
N MET A 566 -9.91 16.67 4.55
CA MET A 566 -11.30 16.72 4.99
C MET A 566 -12.19 17.44 3.97
N LYS A 567 -11.76 18.59 3.46
CA LYS A 567 -12.52 19.36 2.45
C LYS A 567 -12.74 18.53 1.18
N SER A 568 -11.65 17.98 0.62
CA SER A 568 -11.72 17.19 -0.61
C SER A 568 -12.57 15.94 -0.43
N SER A 569 -12.43 15.27 0.72
CA SER A 569 -13.21 14.05 1.01
C SER A 569 -14.69 14.32 1.19
N LEU A 570 -15.06 15.40 1.91
CA LEU A 570 -16.47 15.79 2.06
C LEU A 570 -17.12 16.15 0.71
N GLN A 571 -16.39 16.84 -0.16
CA GLN A 571 -16.85 17.17 -1.51
C GLN A 571 -16.98 15.92 -2.38
N TYR A 572 -15.98 15.05 -2.38
CA TYR A 572 -15.99 13.78 -3.09
C TYR A 572 -17.18 12.89 -2.67
N LEU A 573 -17.46 12.80 -1.37
CA LEU A 573 -18.61 12.07 -0.83
C LEU A 573 -19.95 12.77 -1.06
N ASN A 574 -19.99 13.88 -1.82
CA ASN A 574 -21.20 14.69 -2.09
C ASN A 574 -21.93 15.17 -0.81
N ILE A 575 -21.18 15.37 0.27
CA ILE A 575 -21.73 15.91 1.51
C ILE A 575 -21.94 17.41 1.32
N GLN A 576 -23.20 17.86 1.38
CA GLN A 576 -23.53 19.25 1.15
C GLN A 576 -22.97 20.15 2.25
N PRO A 577 -22.49 21.36 1.92
CA PRO A 577 -22.11 22.36 2.90
C PRO A 577 -23.29 22.68 3.84
N THR A 578 -23.04 22.73 5.15
CA THR A 578 -24.04 23.00 6.20
C THR A 578 -24.15 24.47 6.55
N VAL A 579 -23.21 25.28 6.11
CA VAL A 579 -23.21 26.75 6.30
C VAL A 579 -23.49 27.43 4.96
N GLU A 580 -24.53 28.26 4.88
CA GLU A 580 -24.81 29.02 3.67
C GLU A 580 -23.61 29.93 3.33
N LYS A 581 -23.10 29.77 2.13
CA LYS A 581 -22.01 30.60 1.61
C LYS A 581 -22.45 32.04 1.40
N LYS A 582 -21.73 33.00 1.94
CA LYS A 582 -21.50 34.26 1.19
C LYS A 582 -20.83 33.84 -0.12
N ARG A 583 -21.53 34.08 -1.24
CA ARG A 583 -21.21 33.60 -2.59
C ARG A 583 -19.71 33.72 -2.92
N VAL A 584 -18.97 32.63 -2.82
CA VAL A 584 -17.70 32.38 -3.50
C VAL A 584 -17.92 31.17 -4.40
N LYS A 585 -17.43 31.21 -5.64
CA LYS A 585 -17.71 30.24 -6.70
C LYS A 585 -17.51 28.79 -6.21
N LYS A 586 -18.56 27.97 -6.35
CA LYS A 586 -18.55 26.51 -6.10
C LYS A 586 -17.54 25.82 -7.02
N GLU A 587 -16.54 25.19 -6.47
CA GLU A 587 -15.89 24.06 -7.14
C GLU A 587 -16.85 22.86 -7.03
N LYS A 588 -17.41 22.45 -8.17
CA LYS A 588 -18.41 21.37 -8.24
C LYS A 588 -17.70 20.04 -8.36
N SER A 589 -18.02 19.07 -7.49
CA SER A 589 -17.91 17.66 -7.86
C SER A 589 -18.86 17.43 -9.05
N ILE A 590 -18.30 16.91 -10.12
CA ILE A 590 -18.97 16.75 -11.41
C ILE A 590 -19.22 15.27 -11.59
N SER A 591 -20.50 14.84 -11.67
CA SER A 591 -20.81 13.53 -12.21
C SER A 591 -20.53 13.55 -13.70
N LEU A 592 -19.58 12.76 -14.16
CA LEU A 592 -19.14 12.78 -15.54
C LEU A 592 -20.23 12.19 -16.46
N PRO A 593 -20.80 12.96 -17.39
CA PRO A 593 -21.76 12.40 -18.35
C PRO A 593 -21.06 11.48 -19.35
N SER A 594 -21.84 10.70 -20.09
CA SER A 594 -21.31 9.96 -21.22
C SER A 594 -21.04 10.88 -22.41
N TYR A 595 -19.81 10.90 -22.83
CA TYR A 595 -19.37 11.59 -24.06
C TYR A 595 -19.21 10.62 -25.25
N VAL A 596 -19.36 9.31 -25.02
CA VAL A 596 -19.23 8.30 -26.07
C VAL A 596 -20.25 8.55 -27.18
N GLY A 597 -19.76 8.59 -28.45
CA GLY A 597 -20.54 8.89 -29.64
C GLY A 597 -20.66 10.38 -29.96
N GLN A 598 -20.32 11.29 -29.04
CA GLN A 598 -20.36 12.75 -29.27
C GLN A 598 -19.14 13.22 -30.10
N SER A 599 -19.24 14.42 -30.67
CA SER A 599 -18.09 15.09 -31.29
C SER A 599 -17.01 15.36 -30.24
N VAL A 600 -15.75 15.05 -30.58
CA VAL A 600 -14.58 15.32 -29.74
C VAL A 600 -14.48 16.78 -29.35
N GLU A 601 -14.82 17.66 -30.30
CA GLU A 601 -14.77 19.11 -30.11
C GLU A 601 -15.79 19.58 -29.07
N GLN A 602 -17.05 19.11 -29.18
CA GLN A 602 -18.13 19.41 -28.24
C GLN A 602 -17.85 18.83 -26.84
N ALA A 603 -17.40 17.57 -26.76
CA ALA A 603 -17.01 16.93 -25.50
C ALA A 603 -15.87 17.69 -24.80
N THR A 604 -14.85 18.07 -25.58
CA THR A 604 -13.69 18.82 -25.08
C THR A 604 -14.12 20.19 -24.53
N GLN A 605 -14.94 20.92 -25.28
CA GLN A 605 -15.42 22.22 -24.86
C GLN A 605 -16.29 22.14 -23.61
N SER A 606 -17.17 21.14 -23.54
CA SER A 606 -18.01 20.87 -22.37
C SER A 606 -17.17 20.60 -21.11
N LEU A 607 -16.13 19.76 -21.22
CA LEU A 607 -15.24 19.41 -20.11
C LEU A 607 -14.36 20.61 -19.67
N LYS A 608 -13.81 21.36 -20.61
CA LYS A 608 -13.04 22.57 -20.33
C LYS A 608 -13.88 23.64 -19.63
N ASN A 609 -15.14 23.81 -20.03
CA ASN A 609 -16.05 24.75 -19.38
C ASN A 609 -16.38 24.36 -17.92
N GLN A 610 -16.15 23.08 -17.57
CA GLN A 610 -16.29 22.55 -16.21
C GLN A 610 -14.98 22.61 -15.40
N GLY A 611 -13.89 23.19 -15.99
CA GLY A 611 -12.60 23.33 -15.33
C GLY A 611 -11.76 22.05 -15.29
N LEU A 612 -12.08 21.07 -16.14
CA LEU A 612 -11.40 19.76 -16.20
C LEU A 612 -10.25 19.75 -17.22
N HIS A 613 -9.18 19.04 -16.93
CA HIS A 613 -8.13 18.79 -17.91
C HIS A 613 -8.54 17.68 -18.86
N VAL A 614 -8.51 17.96 -20.18
CA VAL A 614 -8.90 16.99 -21.20
C VAL A 614 -7.68 16.56 -22.02
N THR A 615 -7.48 15.26 -22.13
CA THR A 615 -6.49 14.67 -23.04
C THR A 615 -7.19 13.86 -24.11
N ILE A 616 -6.96 14.21 -25.39
CA ILE A 616 -7.52 13.54 -26.57
C ILE A 616 -6.52 12.48 -27.05
N ILE A 617 -7.00 11.27 -27.28
CA ILE A 617 -6.21 10.12 -27.69
C ILE A 617 -6.67 9.68 -29.08
N GLY A 618 -5.87 10.01 -30.09
CA GLY A 618 -6.16 9.76 -31.51
C GLY A 618 -6.54 11.02 -32.28
N LYS A 619 -6.85 10.87 -33.55
CA LYS A 619 -7.19 11.95 -34.50
C LYS A 619 -8.60 11.83 -35.10
N GLY A 620 -9.44 11.00 -34.52
CA GLY A 620 -10.83 10.84 -34.94
C GLY A 620 -11.70 12.02 -34.56
N THR A 621 -12.93 12.06 -35.07
CA THR A 621 -13.89 13.15 -34.84
C THR A 621 -14.92 12.87 -33.78
N LYS A 622 -15.11 11.61 -33.41
CA LYS A 622 -16.06 11.18 -32.37
C LYS A 622 -15.36 10.49 -31.22
N VAL A 623 -15.92 10.62 -30.02
CA VAL A 623 -15.45 9.93 -28.82
C VAL A 623 -15.87 8.47 -28.90
N ARG A 624 -14.89 7.55 -28.90
CA ARG A 624 -15.10 6.10 -28.85
C ARG A 624 -15.20 5.59 -27.42
N ALA A 625 -14.33 6.10 -26.54
CA ALA A 625 -14.29 5.75 -25.13
C ALA A 625 -13.81 6.93 -24.29
N GLN A 626 -14.15 6.93 -23.00
CA GLN A 626 -13.73 7.94 -22.05
C GLN A 626 -13.24 7.30 -20.74
N PHE A 627 -12.36 7.99 -20.06
CA PHE A 627 -11.97 7.67 -18.68
C PHE A 627 -11.83 8.99 -17.87
N PRO A 628 -12.41 9.14 -16.67
CA PRO A 628 -13.26 8.19 -15.95
C PRO A 628 -14.54 7.80 -16.71
N LYS A 629 -15.17 6.69 -16.28
CA LYS A 629 -16.41 6.20 -16.90
C LYS A 629 -17.58 7.17 -16.65
N ALA A 630 -18.59 7.08 -17.49
CA ALA A 630 -19.83 7.86 -17.26
C ALA A 630 -20.47 7.47 -15.93
N GLY A 631 -20.94 8.48 -15.17
CA GLY A 631 -21.49 8.33 -13.83
C GLY A 631 -20.46 8.48 -12.70
N GLU A 632 -19.16 8.38 -12.97
CA GLU A 632 -18.13 8.61 -11.98
C GLU A 632 -18.06 10.09 -11.57
N HIS A 633 -17.70 10.32 -10.31
CA HIS A 633 -17.57 11.66 -9.74
C HIS A 633 -16.11 12.11 -9.78
N ILE A 634 -15.88 13.30 -10.35
CA ILE A 634 -14.57 13.91 -10.48
C ILE A 634 -14.58 15.34 -9.94
N VAL A 635 -13.45 15.83 -9.52
CA VAL A 635 -13.26 17.19 -8.98
C VAL A 635 -12.27 17.94 -9.89
N ALA A 636 -12.59 19.17 -10.26
CA ALA A 636 -11.61 19.99 -11.00
C ALA A 636 -10.37 20.27 -10.12
N PRO A 637 -9.14 20.14 -10.67
CA PRO A 637 -8.82 20.00 -12.11
C PRO A 637 -8.47 18.57 -12.56
N ASP A 638 -9.22 17.54 -12.16
CA ASP A 638 -8.94 16.16 -12.57
C ASP A 638 -8.85 16.00 -14.10
N ARG A 639 -8.08 14.97 -14.52
CA ARG A 639 -7.86 14.68 -15.94
C ARG A 639 -8.90 13.70 -16.47
N VAL A 640 -9.51 14.09 -17.59
CA VAL A 640 -10.41 13.23 -18.38
C VAL A 640 -9.72 12.84 -19.68
N LEU A 641 -9.72 11.55 -19.98
CA LEU A 641 -9.18 10.99 -21.20
C LEU A 641 -10.31 10.71 -22.17
N LEU A 642 -10.21 11.17 -23.43
CA LEU A 642 -11.15 10.91 -24.51
C LEU A 642 -10.43 10.17 -25.63
N GLN A 643 -10.76 8.90 -25.83
CA GLN A 643 -10.29 8.14 -26.99
C GLN A 643 -11.21 8.39 -28.17
N THR A 644 -10.63 8.71 -29.32
CA THR A 644 -11.40 8.98 -30.55
C THR A 644 -11.69 7.70 -31.34
N ASP A 645 -12.56 7.79 -32.35
CA ASP A 645 -12.92 6.72 -33.27
C ASP A 645 -11.81 6.37 -34.30
N GLY A 646 -10.71 7.14 -34.33
CA GLY A 646 -9.50 6.83 -35.10
C GLY A 646 -8.53 5.90 -34.33
N ASN A 647 -7.34 5.71 -34.93
CA ASN A 647 -6.28 4.97 -34.29
C ASN A 647 -5.90 5.64 -32.95
N ALA A 648 -5.74 4.83 -31.90
CA ALA A 648 -5.25 5.31 -30.63
C ALA A 648 -3.79 5.77 -30.77
N MET A 649 -3.50 7.00 -30.36
CA MET A 649 -2.17 7.59 -30.43
C MET A 649 -1.69 7.92 -29.04
N MET A 650 -0.45 7.57 -28.75
CA MET A 650 0.16 7.82 -27.44
C MET A 650 0.25 9.32 -27.16
N PRO A 651 -0.34 9.84 -26.07
CA PRO A 651 -0.14 11.23 -25.67
C PRO A 651 1.25 11.43 -25.05
N ASP A 652 1.69 12.69 -24.96
CA ASP A 652 2.80 13.02 -24.08
C ASP A 652 2.34 12.93 -22.62
N VAL A 653 2.90 11.97 -21.89
CA VAL A 653 2.58 11.76 -20.47
C VAL A 653 3.62 12.37 -19.53
N THR A 654 4.58 13.16 -20.06
CA THR A 654 5.55 13.87 -19.22
C THR A 654 4.84 14.77 -18.24
N GLY A 655 5.25 14.73 -16.97
CA GLY A 655 4.61 15.46 -15.88
C GLY A 655 3.32 14.84 -15.33
N TRP A 656 2.86 13.71 -15.89
CA TRP A 656 1.68 13.03 -15.37
C TRP A 656 1.99 12.29 -14.06
N SER A 657 0.98 12.19 -13.20
CA SER A 657 1.04 11.29 -12.06
C SER A 657 0.99 9.82 -12.54
N LEU A 658 1.56 8.92 -11.74
CA LEU A 658 1.45 7.48 -11.99
C LEU A 658 -0.02 7.06 -12.17
N ARG A 659 -0.92 7.61 -11.35
CA ARG A 659 -2.37 7.37 -11.44
C ARG A 659 -2.94 7.71 -12.81
N ASP A 660 -2.56 8.84 -13.40
CA ASP A 660 -3.08 9.25 -14.71
C ASP A 660 -2.52 8.38 -15.84
N VAL A 661 -1.29 7.89 -15.68
CA VAL A 661 -0.71 6.91 -16.62
C VAL A 661 -1.44 5.58 -16.54
N MET A 662 -1.84 5.14 -15.34
CA MET A 662 -2.63 3.92 -15.16
C MET A 662 -4.01 4.04 -15.83
N LYS A 663 -4.70 5.19 -15.66
CA LYS A 663 -5.96 5.47 -16.37
C LYS A 663 -5.80 5.37 -17.88
N LEU A 664 -4.70 5.89 -18.43
CA LEU A 664 -4.37 5.79 -19.84
C LEU A 664 -4.15 4.34 -20.26
N ALA A 665 -3.36 3.60 -19.48
CA ALA A 665 -3.07 2.19 -19.78
C ALA A 665 -4.34 1.34 -19.75
N GLU A 666 -5.25 1.56 -18.79
CA GLU A 666 -6.55 0.89 -18.73
C GLU A 666 -7.43 1.24 -19.93
N LEU A 667 -7.55 2.52 -20.27
CA LEU A 667 -8.38 2.97 -21.39
C LEU A 667 -7.92 2.37 -22.73
N LEU A 668 -6.61 2.24 -22.92
CA LEU A 668 -5.99 1.76 -24.16
C LEU A 668 -5.61 0.28 -24.10
N GLN A 669 -5.88 -0.41 -22.99
CA GLN A 669 -5.52 -1.81 -22.76
C GLN A 669 -4.01 -2.07 -22.96
N LEU A 670 -3.16 -1.12 -22.52
CA LEU A 670 -1.71 -1.24 -22.56
C LEU A 670 -1.19 -2.03 -21.36
N LYS A 671 0.00 -2.59 -21.48
CA LYS A 671 0.73 -3.25 -20.39
C LYS A 671 1.70 -2.25 -19.76
N PRO A 672 1.35 -1.64 -18.59
CA PRO A 672 2.19 -0.63 -17.99
C PRO A 672 3.37 -1.23 -17.24
N SER A 673 4.53 -0.57 -17.32
CA SER A 673 5.71 -0.86 -16.50
C SER A 673 6.31 0.45 -16.02
N PHE A 674 6.69 0.51 -14.74
CA PHE A 674 7.09 1.75 -14.09
C PHE A 674 8.50 1.63 -13.49
N ILE A 675 9.32 2.66 -13.70
CA ILE A 675 10.66 2.76 -13.15
C ILE A 675 10.73 4.05 -12.34
N GLY A 676 11.01 3.97 -11.05
CA GLY A 676 11.09 5.13 -10.17
C GLY A 676 9.80 5.46 -9.43
N SER A 677 9.69 6.67 -8.89
CA SER A 677 8.52 7.17 -8.15
C SER A 677 8.38 8.68 -8.32
N GLY A 678 7.16 9.21 -8.29
CA GLY A 678 6.85 10.62 -8.50
C GLY A 678 6.04 10.87 -9.77
N TYR A 679 6.51 11.80 -10.60
CA TYR A 679 5.87 12.16 -11.86
C TYR A 679 6.69 11.65 -13.05
N VAL A 680 6.02 11.35 -14.15
CA VAL A 680 6.68 10.87 -15.37
C VAL A 680 7.65 11.93 -15.90
N PHE A 681 8.88 11.56 -16.11
CA PHE A 681 9.85 12.40 -16.82
C PHE A 681 10.30 11.80 -18.17
N ARG A 682 9.99 10.51 -18.42
CA ARG A 682 10.30 9.83 -19.67
C ARG A 682 9.31 8.71 -19.95
N GLN A 683 8.98 8.49 -21.22
CA GLN A 683 8.16 7.38 -21.73
C GLN A 683 8.86 6.69 -22.90
N ASN A 684 8.60 5.37 -23.07
CA ASN A 684 9.20 4.57 -24.14
C ASN A 684 8.50 4.75 -25.48
N ILE A 685 7.18 4.93 -25.49
CA ILE A 685 6.40 5.13 -26.71
C ILE A 685 6.41 6.61 -27.04
N THR A 686 6.93 6.96 -28.22
CA THR A 686 7.00 8.36 -28.67
C THR A 686 5.59 8.99 -28.73
N PRO A 687 5.40 10.21 -28.23
CA PRO A 687 4.14 10.94 -28.39
C PRO A 687 3.71 11.00 -29.87
N GLY A 688 2.43 10.69 -30.12
CA GLY A 688 1.89 10.61 -31.47
C GLY A 688 2.04 9.25 -32.17
N ALA A 689 2.77 8.31 -31.64
CA ALA A 689 2.84 6.94 -32.18
C ALA A 689 1.50 6.22 -31.99
N VAL A 690 1.13 5.39 -32.99
CA VAL A 690 -0.06 4.54 -32.90
C VAL A 690 0.21 3.41 -31.92
N VAL A 691 -0.72 3.20 -30.99
CA VAL A 691 -0.65 2.12 -29.99
C VAL A 691 -1.76 1.10 -30.18
N LYS A 692 -1.49 -0.14 -29.82
CA LYS A 692 -2.43 -1.27 -29.88
C LYS A 692 -2.64 -1.84 -28.51
N PRO A 693 -3.77 -2.52 -28.25
CA PRO A 693 -3.94 -3.33 -27.05
C PRO A 693 -2.74 -4.26 -26.85
N ASP A 694 -2.35 -4.46 -25.59
CA ASP A 694 -1.21 -5.24 -25.15
C ASP A 694 0.20 -4.66 -25.42
N ASP A 695 0.32 -3.48 -26.05
CA ASP A 695 1.61 -2.78 -26.17
C ASP A 695 2.15 -2.41 -24.76
N TYR A 696 3.47 -2.48 -24.60
CA TYR A 696 4.12 -2.14 -23.34
C TYR A 696 4.36 -0.63 -23.20
N LEU A 697 3.69 -0.02 -22.23
CA LEU A 697 3.92 1.37 -21.84
C LEU A 697 4.87 1.41 -20.65
N ILE A 698 6.10 1.87 -20.89
CA ILE A 698 7.11 2.04 -19.85
C ILE A 698 7.27 3.52 -19.57
N VAL A 699 7.13 3.90 -18.32
CA VAL A 699 7.40 5.26 -17.89
C VAL A 699 8.43 5.28 -16.76
N GLU A 700 9.32 6.25 -16.87
CA GLU A 700 10.28 6.55 -15.82
C GLU A 700 9.76 7.72 -15.00
N LEU A 701 9.75 7.54 -13.67
CA LEU A 701 9.20 8.49 -12.72
C LEU A 701 10.32 9.10 -11.88
N ALA A 702 10.21 10.39 -11.59
CA ALA A 702 11.12 11.10 -10.70
C ALA A 702 10.36 12.08 -9.82
N LYS A 703 10.92 12.41 -8.66
CA LYS A 703 10.41 13.48 -7.82
C LYS A 703 10.57 14.84 -8.52
N PRO A 704 9.69 15.83 -8.29
CA PRO A 704 9.81 17.15 -8.92
C PRO A 704 11.20 17.78 -8.76
N SER A 705 11.84 17.64 -7.61
CA SER A 705 13.19 18.15 -7.35
C SER A 705 14.32 17.44 -8.10
N GLU A 706 14.04 16.29 -8.73
CA GLU A 706 15.01 15.47 -9.47
C GLU A 706 14.80 15.60 -10.99
N ILE A 707 13.61 16.05 -11.44
CA ILE A 707 13.26 16.16 -12.86
C ILE A 707 14.19 17.15 -13.55
N ASP A 708 14.38 18.33 -12.99
CA ASP A 708 15.24 19.38 -13.55
C ASP A 708 16.70 18.91 -13.68
N LYS A 709 17.20 18.17 -12.68
CA LYS A 709 18.56 17.62 -12.71
C LYS A 709 18.72 16.51 -13.77
N LYS A 710 17.72 15.64 -13.92
CA LYS A 710 17.76 14.54 -14.90
C LYS A 710 17.53 15.02 -16.33
N GLN A 711 16.80 16.11 -16.54
CA GLN A 711 16.66 16.74 -17.85
C GLN A 711 17.97 17.41 -18.32
N GLN A 712 18.70 18.06 -17.41
CA GLN A 712 20.01 18.66 -17.72
C GLN A 712 21.06 17.59 -18.07
N THR A 713 21.11 16.48 -17.36
CA THR A 713 22.06 15.37 -17.63
C THR A 713 21.79 14.69 -18.98
N ASN A 714 20.53 14.60 -19.41
CA ASN A 714 20.16 14.03 -20.73
C ASN A 714 20.51 14.99 -21.88
N THR A 715 20.47 16.30 -21.68
CA THR A 715 20.85 17.30 -22.68
C THR A 715 22.37 17.28 -22.89
N GLU A 716 23.14 17.15 -21.82
CA GLU A 716 24.61 17.03 -21.88
C GLU A 716 25.08 15.71 -22.54
N GLN A 717 24.35 14.61 -22.40
CA GLN A 717 24.67 13.35 -23.08
C GLN A 717 24.31 13.35 -24.58
N GLN A 718 23.31 14.13 -25.00
CA GLN A 718 23.00 14.28 -26.42
C GLN A 718 23.94 15.23 -27.17
N GLU A 719 24.59 16.17 -26.46
CA GLU A 719 25.59 17.07 -27.05
C GLU A 719 26.98 16.43 -27.21
N THR A 720 27.25 15.30 -26.51
CA THR A 720 28.52 14.58 -26.60
C THR A 720 28.56 13.51 -27.69
N ASP A 721 27.43 13.15 -28.31
CA ASP A 721 27.31 12.18 -29.41
C ASP A 721 27.16 12.86 -30.81
N GLY A 722 27.66 14.06 -30.98
CA GLY A 722 27.80 14.69 -32.30
C GLY A 722 28.96 14.04 -33.08
N PRO A 723 28.85 13.91 -34.41
CA PRO A 723 29.88 13.27 -35.20
C PRO A 723 31.20 14.01 -35.10
N VAL A 724 32.23 13.30 -34.66
CA VAL A 724 33.62 13.76 -34.76
C VAL A 724 34.05 13.46 -36.20
N ASP A 725 34.30 14.51 -37.01
CA ASP A 725 34.96 14.43 -38.31
C ASP A 725 36.37 13.86 -38.20
#